data_5cb96d1dc53ae27b888290e088100c52
#
_entry.id   5cb96d1dc53ae27b888290e088100c52
#
_cell.length_a   1.000
_cell.length_b   1.000
_cell.length_c   1.000
_cell.angle_alpha   90.00
_cell.angle_beta   90.00
_cell.angle_gamma   90.00
#
_symmetry.space_group_name_H-M   'P 1'
#
loop_
_entity.id
_entity.type
_entity.pdbx_description
1 polymer ?
#
loop_
_entity_poly.entity_id
_entity_poly.type
_entity_poly.pdbx_seq_one_letter_code
_entity_poly.pdbx_strand_id
1 'polypeptide(L)'
;MKLRFIVFGIIFVLLLLPHLTWARTMLTPQRVALISSSGVNNDFRSWGEYDGQLQALGWTFDRFRNTELEKFFERAQEYDLVLTTSLWNYGDPQDMRRYVTQWRRFLEQGGIIVLTDMAYSPMCDWLPDLREDLSVSYSDAARELGDERALLDTSQLSSFLSRPNRFEALNYWAHFPTWGKGYSVWARTKAGTAIGLVASVGQGVLIVTTAWAFSAEMLVNLYANARIAQSGVWVDFVDFPHEMTPGTHTVRVRIENMRQQPITVSANVKLERDQQPLSAGQPVRLSLRGRQSKTVSIPLTFLERGNIKLVATAHVAENEGIEVWRPVFVPDLVELRLKRTVLVRSDKLEVSVRLSPFSGQRAKATVTICQQGKAPITMSNLTSSKRIALPARALKPGRYLVKVTATSGRERQTVEAVFEISDRNSVPTVARIGKNGELLVNGKHFFPIGTYHVGREDLKRVRELGFNCVTGPIYAGDQSELSAEQNAWHDEAHKQRLFVITELSEYIRAGRRNFDQARRVVAQLRTHPATIVHYAIDEPAGYGISPELVRQFCEAIADVDSEHPTFVNEVPGMVVRYAKTGNIIGTDPYPIGSSVPENLSTVGKAVQKTVEETGGRPVWAVIQAHRQPPPHSPNRFPTPEEIRCMAYLALNNGAKGLLFYAWGDVYHTEQGEWVSGFKYSDSLLQFFPQFNRELEEIGVYYLRGVVRKDTVRFEPSDVGLDAAHVVHGKTEAVVVVNPTPKPVRASISAPGIRFQKEFSPFEVYVFKY
;
A
#
# COMPACT_ATOMS: atom_id res chain seq x y z
N MET A 1 -2.92 -35.34 33.11
CA MET A 1 -2.37 -34.00 32.91
C MET A 1 -2.45 -33.67 31.42
N LYS A 2 -3.67 -33.59 30.91
CA LYS A 2 -4.06 -33.16 29.55
C LYS A 2 -5.47 -32.59 29.71
N LEU A 3 -5.61 -31.29 29.61
CA LEU A 3 -6.82 -30.52 29.31
C LEU A 3 -6.63 -29.08 29.79
N ARG A 4 -6.16 -28.20 28.90
CA ARG A 4 -6.29 -26.71 29.00
C ARG A 4 -5.53 -26.06 27.85
N PHE A 5 -6.02 -26.25 26.62
CA PHE A 5 -5.54 -25.50 25.44
C PHE A 5 -6.60 -25.52 24.33
N ILE A 6 -7.85 -25.16 24.62
CA ILE A 6 -8.89 -24.94 23.59
C ILE A 6 -9.87 -23.90 24.12
N VAL A 7 -9.50 -22.67 24.37
CA VAL A 7 -10.45 -21.56 24.59
C VAL A 7 -9.88 -20.20 24.12
N PHE A 8 -8.67 -20.13 23.57
CA PHE A 8 -8.07 -18.86 23.13
C PHE A 8 -8.12 -18.61 21.62
N GLY A 9 -8.75 -19.48 20.83
CA GLY A 9 -8.73 -19.43 19.35
C GLY A 9 -9.90 -18.68 18.70
N ILE A 10 -10.94 -18.26 19.42
CA ILE A 10 -12.18 -17.73 18.79
C ILE A 10 -12.42 -16.23 19.05
N ILE A 11 -11.70 -15.60 19.96
CA ILE A 11 -11.89 -14.16 20.28
C ILE A 11 -11.04 -13.23 19.40
N PHE A 12 -10.11 -13.75 18.60
CA PHE A 12 -9.16 -12.93 17.83
C PHE A 12 -9.62 -12.51 16.43
N VAL A 13 -10.71 -13.06 15.90
CA VAL A 13 -11.21 -12.70 14.55
C VAL A 13 -12.10 -11.45 14.53
N LEU A 14 -12.63 -11.02 15.68
CA LEU A 14 -13.62 -9.95 15.79
C LEU A 14 -13.06 -8.54 16.03
N LEU A 15 -11.76 -8.39 16.28
CA LEU A 15 -11.12 -7.07 16.50
C LEU A 15 -10.50 -6.45 15.23
N LEU A 16 -10.60 -7.11 14.07
CA LEU A 16 -9.95 -6.68 12.82
C LEU A 16 -10.86 -5.90 11.85
N LEU A 17 -12.10 -5.57 12.22
CA LEU A 17 -13.00 -4.80 11.36
C LEU A 17 -13.01 -3.26 11.56
N PRO A 18 -12.18 -2.60 12.38
CA PRO A 18 -12.43 -1.19 12.72
C PRO A 18 -12.10 -0.17 11.63
N HIS A 19 -11.55 -0.51 10.48
CA HIS A 19 -11.04 0.55 9.59
C HIS A 19 -11.15 0.30 8.08
N LEU A 20 -12.06 -0.54 7.62
CA LEU A 20 -12.43 -0.55 6.21
C LEU A 20 -13.00 0.81 5.83
N THR A 21 -12.45 1.41 4.80
CA THR A 21 -12.79 2.70 4.15
C THR A 21 -14.13 3.27 4.55
N TRP A 22 -14.11 4.16 5.50
CA TRP A 22 -15.19 4.70 6.30
C TRP A 22 -16.35 5.39 5.55
N ALA A 23 -16.35 5.42 4.22
CA ALA A 23 -17.38 6.11 3.46
C ALA A 23 -17.98 5.28 2.32
N ARG A 24 -17.68 3.98 2.22
CA ARG A 24 -17.97 3.24 1.00
C ARG A 24 -18.98 2.13 1.21
N THR A 25 -19.88 1.99 0.25
CA THR A 25 -20.86 0.92 0.20
C THR A 25 -20.16 -0.39 -0.18
N MET A 26 -20.47 -1.46 0.55
CA MET A 26 -19.88 -2.77 0.42
C MET A 26 -20.94 -3.81 0.06
N LEU A 27 -20.53 -4.90 -0.60
CA LEU A 27 -21.34 -6.10 -0.81
C LEU A 27 -20.50 -7.30 -0.37
N THR A 28 -21.17 -8.36 0.06
CA THR A 28 -20.50 -9.59 0.48
C THR A 28 -21.02 -10.77 -0.32
N PRO A 29 -20.18 -11.50 -1.08
CA PRO A 29 -20.53 -12.78 -1.65
C PRO A 29 -20.82 -13.80 -0.56
N GLN A 30 -21.61 -14.83 -0.87
CA GLN A 30 -21.83 -15.95 0.02
C GLN A 30 -20.50 -16.64 0.33
N ARG A 31 -19.74 -17.00 -0.72
CA ARG A 31 -18.41 -17.55 -0.65
C ARG A 31 -17.63 -17.33 -1.94
N VAL A 32 -16.34 -17.09 -1.84
CA VAL A 32 -15.45 -16.87 -2.97
C VAL A 32 -14.58 -18.10 -3.20
N ALA A 33 -14.49 -18.58 -4.43
CA ALA A 33 -13.44 -19.52 -4.84
C ALA A 33 -12.29 -18.71 -5.46
N LEU A 34 -11.14 -18.69 -4.79
CA LEU A 34 -9.92 -18.05 -5.29
C LEU A 34 -9.10 -19.12 -6.01
N ILE A 35 -8.97 -19.00 -7.33
CA ILE A 35 -8.21 -19.95 -8.16
C ILE A 35 -6.86 -19.36 -8.51
N SER A 36 -5.79 -20.04 -8.11
CA SER A 36 -4.39 -19.67 -8.40
C SER A 36 -3.73 -20.71 -9.29
N SER A 37 -2.63 -20.35 -9.97
CA SER A 37 -1.87 -21.31 -10.76
C SER A 37 -1.04 -22.24 -9.89
N SER A 38 -0.79 -23.46 -10.38
CA SER A 38 -0.09 -24.54 -9.66
C SER A 38 1.43 -24.36 -9.56
N GLY A 39 2.02 -23.43 -10.29
CA GLY A 39 3.47 -23.31 -10.48
C GLY A 39 4.14 -22.20 -9.70
N VAL A 40 3.44 -21.50 -8.84
CA VAL A 40 4.02 -20.39 -8.07
C VAL A 40 4.41 -20.87 -6.69
N ASN A 41 5.68 -20.74 -6.36
CA ASN A 41 6.15 -20.81 -4.98
C ASN A 41 5.36 -19.83 -4.12
N ASN A 42 4.94 -20.29 -2.95
CA ASN A 42 4.22 -19.48 -1.97
C ASN A 42 4.95 -18.20 -1.55
N ASP A 43 6.22 -18.05 -1.88
CA ASP A 43 7.06 -16.90 -1.52
C ASP A 43 7.11 -15.81 -2.61
N PHE A 44 6.79 -16.14 -3.85
CA PHE A 44 6.43 -15.11 -4.83
C PHE A 44 4.99 -14.72 -4.57
N ARG A 45 4.80 -13.71 -3.77
CA ARG A 45 3.56 -12.94 -3.68
C ARG A 45 3.33 -12.37 -5.07
N SER A 46 2.70 -13.17 -5.92
CA SER A 46 2.42 -12.79 -7.28
C SER A 46 1.60 -11.50 -7.20
N TRP A 47 1.97 -10.55 -7.97
CA TRP A 47 1.26 -9.32 -8.23
C TRP A 47 -0.16 -9.68 -8.70
N GLY A 48 -1.11 -9.88 -7.82
CA GLY A 48 -2.44 -10.37 -8.15
C GLY A 48 -3.03 -11.35 -7.16
N GLU A 49 -2.33 -11.64 -6.06
CA GLU A 49 -2.94 -12.39 -4.97
C GLU A 49 -3.89 -11.50 -4.17
N TYR A 50 -5.12 -11.97 -4.02
CA TYR A 50 -6.21 -11.17 -3.43
C TYR A 50 -6.54 -11.57 -1.99
N ASP A 51 -5.78 -12.47 -1.37
CA ASP A 51 -6.04 -12.94 0.00
C ASP A 51 -6.18 -11.80 1.00
N GLY A 52 -5.24 -10.87 0.94
CA GLY A 52 -5.24 -9.70 1.84
C GLY A 52 -6.45 -8.81 1.63
N GLN A 53 -6.87 -8.61 0.38
CA GLN A 53 -8.05 -7.84 0.04
C GLN A 53 -9.34 -8.55 0.46
N LEU A 54 -9.44 -9.87 0.23
CA LEU A 54 -10.59 -10.67 0.65
C LEU A 54 -10.71 -10.72 2.17
N GLN A 55 -9.59 -10.87 2.89
CA GLN A 55 -9.55 -10.79 4.35
C GLN A 55 -9.95 -9.40 4.86
N ALA A 56 -9.43 -8.34 4.23
CA ALA A 56 -9.78 -6.95 4.59
C ALA A 56 -11.27 -6.65 4.36
N LEU A 57 -11.91 -7.28 3.35
CA LEU A 57 -13.34 -7.21 3.10
C LEU A 57 -14.17 -8.07 4.06
N GLY A 58 -13.53 -8.99 4.79
CA GLY A 58 -14.22 -10.01 5.59
C GLY A 58 -15.00 -11.01 4.72
N TRP A 59 -14.58 -11.21 3.47
CA TRP A 59 -15.19 -12.18 2.58
C TRP A 59 -14.71 -13.60 2.91
N THR A 60 -15.61 -14.55 2.99
CA THR A 60 -15.27 -15.97 3.16
C THR A 60 -14.79 -16.54 1.84
N PHE A 61 -13.61 -17.14 1.82
CA PHE A 61 -13.04 -17.73 0.62
C PHE A 61 -12.29 -19.02 0.87
N ASP A 62 -12.26 -19.87 -0.16
CA ASP A 62 -11.38 -21.03 -0.24
C ASP A 62 -10.42 -20.87 -1.41
N ARG A 63 -9.21 -21.37 -1.26
CA ARG A 63 -8.19 -21.36 -2.30
C ARG A 63 -8.14 -22.72 -3.00
N PHE A 64 -8.12 -22.68 -4.34
CA PHE A 64 -7.92 -23.83 -5.19
C PHE A 64 -6.75 -23.58 -6.15
N ARG A 65 -5.97 -24.61 -6.41
CA ARG A 65 -5.04 -24.56 -7.54
C ARG A 65 -5.79 -24.94 -8.82
N ASN A 66 -5.32 -24.45 -9.98
CA ASN A 66 -5.88 -24.84 -11.27
C ASN A 66 -5.84 -26.36 -11.53
N THR A 67 -4.93 -27.08 -10.88
CA THR A 67 -4.84 -28.56 -10.89
C THR A 67 -5.82 -29.26 -9.93
N GLU A 68 -6.53 -28.52 -9.10
CA GLU A 68 -7.46 -29.02 -8.07
C GLU A 68 -8.94 -28.68 -8.36
N LEU A 69 -9.25 -28.35 -9.61
CA LEU A 69 -10.60 -27.90 -10.01
C LEU A 69 -11.70 -28.96 -9.77
N GLU A 70 -11.36 -30.24 -9.74
CA GLU A 70 -12.30 -31.29 -9.35
C GLU A 70 -12.89 -31.03 -7.96
N LYS A 71 -12.04 -30.70 -6.98
CA LYS A 71 -12.46 -30.36 -5.61
C LYS A 71 -13.36 -29.13 -5.56
N PHE A 72 -13.10 -28.14 -6.43
CA PHE A 72 -13.97 -26.98 -6.55
C PHE A 72 -15.33 -27.36 -7.11
N PHE A 73 -15.39 -28.14 -8.21
CA PHE A 73 -16.65 -28.49 -8.85
C PHE A 73 -17.52 -29.45 -8.02
N GLU A 74 -16.95 -30.25 -7.12
CA GLU A 74 -17.71 -31.04 -6.14
C GLU A 74 -18.54 -30.14 -5.19
N ARG A 75 -18.09 -28.88 -4.97
CA ARG A 75 -18.69 -27.92 -4.06
C ARG A 75 -19.10 -26.61 -4.73
N ALA A 76 -19.19 -26.58 -6.05
CA ALA A 76 -19.40 -25.35 -6.82
C ALA A 76 -20.64 -24.55 -6.40
N GLN A 77 -21.70 -25.22 -5.92
CA GLN A 77 -22.93 -24.58 -5.42
C GLN A 77 -22.75 -23.78 -4.12
N GLU A 78 -21.61 -23.91 -3.42
CA GLU A 78 -21.31 -23.12 -2.22
C GLU A 78 -20.74 -21.73 -2.56
N TYR A 79 -20.35 -21.51 -3.81
CA TYR A 79 -19.68 -20.30 -4.27
C TYR A 79 -20.57 -19.52 -5.22
N ASP A 80 -20.64 -18.21 -5.03
CA ASP A 80 -21.29 -17.30 -5.97
C ASP A 80 -20.30 -16.46 -6.77
N LEU A 81 -19.02 -16.43 -6.34
CA LEU A 81 -17.93 -15.73 -7.02
C LEU A 81 -16.70 -16.63 -7.17
N VAL A 82 -16.20 -16.72 -8.38
CA VAL A 82 -14.88 -17.25 -8.71
C VAL A 82 -13.99 -16.09 -9.09
N LEU A 83 -12.87 -15.94 -8.38
CA LEU A 83 -11.85 -14.95 -8.66
C LEU A 83 -10.56 -15.67 -9.04
N THR A 84 -10.01 -15.32 -10.20
CA THR A 84 -8.72 -15.87 -10.62
C THR A 84 -7.59 -14.87 -10.36
N THR A 85 -6.44 -15.38 -9.96
CA THR A 85 -5.19 -14.65 -9.97
C THR A 85 -4.41 -14.94 -11.24
N SER A 86 -3.28 -14.28 -11.48
CA SER A 86 -2.50 -14.41 -12.71
C SER A 86 -2.22 -15.87 -13.11
N LEU A 87 -3.02 -16.38 -14.04
CA LEU A 87 -2.87 -17.73 -14.61
C LEU A 87 -1.79 -17.77 -15.70
N TRP A 88 -1.30 -16.61 -16.12
CA TRP A 88 -0.48 -16.46 -17.31
C TRP A 88 0.97 -16.94 -17.13
N ASN A 89 1.48 -16.98 -15.92
CA ASN A 89 2.90 -17.33 -15.72
C ASN A 89 3.13 -18.84 -15.59
N TYR A 90 2.15 -19.64 -15.14
CA TYR A 90 2.46 -20.96 -14.62
C TYR A 90 1.35 -22.01 -14.78
N GLY A 91 0.18 -21.65 -15.31
CA GLY A 91 -0.92 -22.59 -15.49
C GLY A 91 -1.09 -23.00 -16.95
N ASP A 92 -1.15 -24.30 -17.22
CA ASP A 92 -1.61 -24.77 -18.53
C ASP A 92 -3.12 -24.47 -18.65
N PRO A 93 -3.55 -23.60 -19.60
CA PRO A 93 -4.98 -23.37 -19.86
C PRO A 93 -5.75 -24.66 -20.13
N GLN A 94 -5.07 -25.75 -20.47
CA GLN A 94 -5.67 -27.06 -20.69
C GLN A 94 -6.37 -27.59 -19.44
N ASP A 95 -5.91 -27.29 -18.22
CA ASP A 95 -6.57 -27.72 -17.01
C ASP A 95 -7.97 -27.09 -16.87
N MET A 96 -8.10 -25.81 -17.21
CA MET A 96 -9.40 -25.13 -17.22
C MET A 96 -10.33 -25.69 -18.31
N ARG A 97 -9.79 -26.07 -19.50
CA ARG A 97 -10.54 -26.62 -20.64
C ARG A 97 -11.18 -27.96 -20.37
N ARG A 98 -10.60 -28.77 -19.48
CA ARG A 98 -11.21 -30.08 -19.09
C ARG A 98 -12.60 -29.92 -18.48
N TYR A 99 -12.90 -28.76 -17.92
CA TYR A 99 -14.11 -28.48 -17.15
C TYR A 99 -15.05 -27.49 -17.85
N VAL A 100 -14.96 -27.31 -19.17
CA VAL A 100 -15.80 -26.39 -19.98
C VAL A 100 -17.29 -26.51 -19.64
N THR A 101 -17.82 -27.76 -19.57
CA THR A 101 -19.22 -28.00 -19.26
C THR A 101 -19.59 -27.59 -17.84
N GLN A 102 -18.69 -27.82 -16.87
CA GLN A 102 -18.92 -27.46 -15.48
C GLN A 102 -18.86 -25.92 -15.29
N TRP A 103 -17.92 -25.25 -15.94
CA TRP A 103 -17.83 -23.78 -15.94
C TRP A 103 -19.09 -23.15 -16.54
N ARG A 104 -19.56 -23.67 -17.66
CA ARG A 104 -20.81 -23.22 -18.28
C ARG A 104 -21.99 -23.41 -17.33
N ARG A 105 -22.13 -24.59 -16.72
CA ARG A 105 -23.19 -24.85 -15.74
C ARG A 105 -23.13 -23.90 -14.55
N PHE A 106 -21.95 -23.64 -14.03
CA PHE A 106 -21.75 -22.68 -12.94
C PHE A 106 -22.28 -21.29 -13.31
N LEU A 107 -21.92 -20.76 -14.48
CA LEU A 107 -22.43 -19.48 -14.99
C LEU A 107 -23.95 -19.54 -15.23
N GLU A 108 -24.48 -20.59 -15.92
CA GLU A 108 -25.90 -20.70 -16.20
C GLU A 108 -26.76 -20.73 -14.94
N GLN A 109 -26.21 -21.23 -13.84
CA GLN A 109 -26.86 -21.25 -12.52
C GLN A 109 -26.71 -19.95 -11.72
N GLY A 110 -26.12 -18.91 -12.29
CA GLY A 110 -25.99 -17.61 -11.67
C GLY A 110 -24.63 -17.31 -11.04
N GLY A 111 -23.64 -18.19 -11.24
CA GLY A 111 -22.27 -17.96 -10.77
C GLY A 111 -21.61 -16.74 -11.44
N ILE A 112 -20.70 -16.12 -10.74
CA ILE A 112 -19.93 -14.98 -11.24
C ILE A 112 -18.47 -15.41 -11.37
N ILE A 113 -17.86 -15.18 -12.53
CA ILE A 113 -16.45 -15.46 -12.78
C ILE A 113 -15.73 -14.16 -13.11
N VAL A 114 -14.64 -13.87 -12.41
CA VAL A 114 -13.75 -12.72 -12.65
C VAL A 114 -12.37 -13.22 -13.01
N LEU A 115 -11.96 -13.03 -14.26
CA LEU A 115 -10.63 -13.32 -14.77
C LEU A 115 -9.82 -12.02 -14.80
N THR A 116 -8.80 -11.92 -13.97
CA THR A 116 -7.92 -10.74 -13.89
C THR A 116 -6.58 -11.01 -14.54
N ASP A 117 -5.83 -9.94 -14.80
CA ASP A 117 -4.43 -10.02 -15.23
C ASP A 117 -4.21 -10.82 -16.52
N MET A 118 -5.13 -10.67 -17.49
CA MET A 118 -5.03 -11.39 -18.76
C MET A 118 -3.94 -10.75 -19.64
N ALA A 119 -2.89 -11.53 -19.94
CA ALA A 119 -1.78 -11.13 -20.81
C ALA A 119 -1.79 -11.80 -22.18
N TYR A 120 -2.50 -12.95 -22.34
CA TYR A 120 -2.49 -13.76 -23.56
C TYR A 120 -3.88 -14.24 -23.93
N SER A 121 -4.19 -14.31 -25.23
CA SER A 121 -5.47 -14.78 -25.77
C SER A 121 -5.89 -16.20 -25.30
N PRO A 122 -4.98 -17.18 -25.17
CA PRO A 122 -5.36 -18.53 -24.75
C PRO A 122 -6.01 -18.64 -23.36
N MET A 123 -5.90 -17.62 -22.53
CA MET A 123 -6.44 -17.63 -21.16
C MET A 123 -7.97 -17.74 -21.10
N CYS A 124 -8.69 -17.42 -22.17
CA CYS A 124 -10.16 -17.55 -22.28
C CYS A 124 -10.62 -18.72 -23.11
N ASP A 125 -9.73 -19.50 -23.70
CA ASP A 125 -10.07 -20.60 -24.63
C ASP A 125 -10.91 -21.72 -24.03
N TRP A 126 -11.07 -21.75 -22.72
CA TRP A 126 -11.88 -22.74 -22.00
C TRP A 126 -13.38 -22.41 -21.97
N LEU A 127 -13.81 -21.24 -22.50
CA LEU A 127 -15.21 -20.87 -22.70
C LEU A 127 -15.51 -20.74 -24.21
N PRO A 128 -15.79 -21.84 -24.93
CA PRO A 128 -15.81 -21.86 -26.39
C PRO A 128 -16.76 -20.88 -27.06
N ASP A 129 -17.91 -20.60 -26.45
CA ASP A 129 -18.93 -19.70 -27.04
C ASP A 129 -18.57 -18.21 -26.89
N LEU A 130 -17.60 -17.90 -26.04
CA LEU A 130 -17.18 -16.53 -25.72
C LEU A 130 -15.80 -16.22 -26.24
N ARG A 131 -15.09 -17.20 -26.80
CA ARG A 131 -13.72 -17.03 -27.31
C ARG A 131 -13.67 -16.48 -28.73
N GLU A 132 -14.75 -16.68 -29.52
CA GLU A 132 -14.76 -16.20 -30.89
C GLU A 132 -14.53 -14.69 -30.92
N ASP A 133 -13.52 -14.30 -31.68
CA ASP A 133 -13.06 -12.90 -31.82
C ASP A 133 -12.42 -12.25 -30.60
N LEU A 134 -12.25 -12.94 -29.46
CA LEU A 134 -11.52 -12.38 -28.32
C LEU A 134 -10.01 -12.54 -28.53
N SER A 135 -9.30 -11.43 -28.60
CA SER A 135 -7.84 -11.41 -28.62
C SER A 135 -7.26 -10.52 -27.52
N VAL A 136 -6.08 -10.88 -27.05
CA VAL A 136 -5.31 -10.08 -26.07
C VAL A 136 -3.97 -9.77 -26.68
N SER A 137 -3.56 -8.52 -26.66
CA SER A 137 -2.25 -8.06 -27.12
C SER A 137 -1.48 -7.47 -25.96
N TYR A 138 -0.31 -8.05 -25.72
CA TYR A 138 0.64 -7.47 -24.76
C TYR A 138 1.17 -6.15 -25.31
N SER A 139 1.19 -5.13 -24.51
CA SER A 139 1.66 -3.81 -24.92
C SER A 139 3.03 -3.55 -24.33
N ASP A 140 4.10 -3.68 -25.14
CA ASP A 140 5.44 -3.23 -24.73
C ASP A 140 5.45 -1.74 -24.41
N ALA A 141 4.60 -0.95 -25.09
CA ALA A 141 4.34 0.44 -24.72
C ALA A 141 3.86 0.57 -23.27
N ALA A 142 3.26 -0.47 -22.71
CA ALA A 142 2.88 -0.49 -21.30
C ALA A 142 4.07 -0.40 -20.35
N ARG A 143 5.27 -0.79 -20.68
CA ARG A 143 6.49 -0.61 -19.88
C ARG A 143 7.14 0.77 -20.06
N GLU A 144 6.91 1.44 -21.17
CA GLU A 144 7.64 2.67 -21.52
C GLU A 144 6.90 3.96 -21.15
N LEU A 145 5.57 3.97 -21.03
CA LEU A 145 4.74 5.18 -21.00
C LEU A 145 4.30 5.64 -19.60
N GLY A 146 4.70 4.98 -18.51
CA GLY A 146 4.44 5.44 -17.14
C GLY A 146 2.95 5.73 -16.86
N ASP A 147 2.60 6.96 -16.52
CA ASP A 147 1.31 7.36 -15.95
C ASP A 147 0.10 7.25 -16.86
N GLU A 148 0.27 7.40 -18.16
CA GLU A 148 -0.85 7.35 -19.12
C GLU A 148 -1.55 6.00 -19.15
N ARG A 149 -0.89 4.95 -18.68
CA ARG A 149 -1.40 3.59 -18.65
C ARG A 149 -2.47 3.33 -17.62
N ALA A 150 -2.35 4.01 -16.49
CA ALA A 150 -3.27 3.84 -15.36
C ALA A 150 -4.52 4.71 -15.51
N LEU A 151 -4.50 5.74 -16.36
CA LEU A 151 -5.63 6.67 -16.53
C LEU A 151 -6.74 6.07 -17.40
N LEU A 152 -7.95 6.17 -16.91
CA LEU A 152 -9.16 5.66 -17.55
C LEU A 152 -9.89 6.80 -18.29
N ASP A 153 -10.63 6.43 -19.32
CA ASP A 153 -11.61 7.35 -19.92
C ASP A 153 -12.76 7.57 -18.94
N THR A 154 -12.78 8.75 -18.32
CA THR A 154 -13.82 9.14 -17.36
C THR A 154 -14.98 9.87 -18.00
N SER A 155 -14.93 10.12 -19.32
CA SER A 155 -16.02 10.80 -20.07
C SER A 155 -17.28 9.91 -20.17
N GLN A 156 -17.11 8.59 -20.12
CA GLN A 156 -18.16 7.60 -20.12
C GLN A 156 -17.91 6.53 -19.05
N LEU A 157 -17.86 6.96 -17.77
CA LEU A 157 -17.64 6.06 -16.64
C LEU A 157 -18.74 4.97 -16.61
N SER A 158 -18.32 3.74 -16.84
CA SER A 158 -19.20 2.58 -16.64
C SER A 158 -19.58 2.44 -15.16
N SER A 159 -20.66 1.74 -14.89
CA SER A 159 -21.06 1.44 -13.50
C SER A 159 -19.97 0.66 -12.75
N PHE A 160 -19.17 -0.15 -13.42
CA PHE A 160 -18.03 -0.85 -12.84
C PHE A 160 -16.95 0.07 -12.25
N LEU A 161 -16.77 1.24 -12.83
CA LEU A 161 -15.79 2.23 -12.40
C LEU A 161 -16.36 3.31 -11.48
N SER A 162 -17.67 3.31 -11.26
CA SER A 162 -18.36 4.35 -10.51
C SER A 162 -19.25 3.85 -9.38
N ARG A 163 -19.49 2.53 -9.26
CA ARG A 163 -20.43 1.95 -8.28
C ARG A 163 -19.90 0.67 -7.63
N PRO A 164 -19.92 0.59 -6.29
CA PRO A 164 -20.20 1.67 -5.35
C PRO A 164 -19.06 2.69 -5.21
N ASN A 165 -17.88 2.39 -5.75
CA ASN A 165 -16.68 3.20 -5.61
C ASN A 165 -16.27 3.79 -6.96
N ARG A 166 -15.66 5.00 -6.94
CA ARG A 166 -15.19 5.65 -8.17
C ARG A 166 -13.71 5.40 -8.38
N PHE A 167 -13.36 4.98 -9.60
CA PHE A 167 -11.99 4.76 -10.04
C PHE A 167 -11.68 5.61 -11.27
N GLU A 168 -10.49 6.18 -11.30
CA GLU A 168 -9.98 7.00 -12.40
C GLU A 168 -8.71 6.38 -13.02
N ALA A 169 -8.18 5.33 -12.39
CA ALA A 169 -7.00 4.62 -12.86
C ALA A 169 -7.05 3.13 -12.46
N LEU A 170 -6.48 2.28 -13.30
CA LEU A 170 -6.24 0.85 -13.06
C LEU A 170 -4.87 0.49 -13.64
N ASN A 171 -4.18 -0.44 -12.99
CA ASN A 171 -2.95 -1.01 -13.53
C ASN A 171 -3.29 -2.04 -14.61
N TYR A 172 -2.58 -2.09 -15.73
CA TYR A 172 -2.79 -3.07 -16.79
C TYR A 172 -1.50 -3.35 -17.57
N TRP A 173 -1.41 -4.57 -18.16
CA TRP A 173 -0.26 -4.97 -18.99
C TRP A 173 -0.58 -5.06 -20.46
N ALA A 174 -1.82 -5.42 -20.77
CA ALA A 174 -2.27 -5.79 -22.09
C ALA A 174 -3.62 -5.14 -22.39
N HIS A 175 -4.14 -5.33 -23.57
CA HIS A 175 -5.43 -4.81 -23.99
C HIS A 175 -6.16 -5.81 -24.89
N PHE A 176 -7.45 -5.57 -25.10
CA PHE A 176 -8.28 -6.33 -26.01
C PHE A 176 -8.40 -5.60 -27.36
N PRO A 177 -7.68 -6.02 -28.42
CA PRO A 177 -7.82 -5.46 -29.77
C PRO A 177 -9.18 -5.80 -30.39
N THR A 178 -9.66 -7.03 -30.15
CA THR A 178 -10.94 -7.53 -30.66
C THR A 178 -11.70 -8.30 -29.60
N TRP A 179 -13.02 -8.31 -29.69
CA TRP A 179 -13.93 -9.10 -28.85
C TRP A 179 -15.24 -9.40 -29.56
N GLY A 180 -15.86 -10.56 -29.24
CA GLY A 180 -17.12 -11.01 -29.84
C GLY A 180 -18.33 -10.20 -29.36
N LYS A 181 -19.45 -10.36 -30.07
CA LYS A 181 -20.73 -9.65 -29.82
C LYS A 181 -21.33 -9.90 -28.45
N GLY A 182 -20.93 -10.98 -27.76
CA GLY A 182 -21.39 -11.33 -26.42
C GLY A 182 -20.80 -10.44 -25.32
N TYR A 183 -19.74 -9.69 -25.63
CA TYR A 183 -19.05 -8.84 -24.67
C TYR A 183 -19.45 -7.38 -24.77
N SER A 184 -19.48 -6.71 -23.63
CA SER A 184 -19.54 -5.27 -23.48
C SER A 184 -18.30 -4.76 -22.78
N VAL A 185 -17.80 -3.58 -23.19
CA VAL A 185 -16.61 -2.97 -22.56
C VAL A 185 -17.01 -2.25 -21.28
N TRP A 186 -16.38 -2.58 -20.15
CA TRP A 186 -16.59 -1.89 -18.89
C TRP A 186 -15.42 -0.96 -18.49
N ALA A 187 -14.22 -1.14 -19.06
CA ALA A 187 -13.08 -0.27 -18.81
C ALA A 187 -12.30 0.03 -20.09
N ARG A 188 -12.02 1.32 -20.31
CA ARG A 188 -11.13 1.83 -21.37
C ARG A 188 -10.09 2.76 -20.76
N THR A 189 -8.91 2.78 -21.37
CA THR A 189 -7.89 3.81 -21.11
C THR A 189 -8.31 5.14 -21.72
N LYS A 190 -7.65 6.24 -21.36
CA LYS A 190 -7.81 7.55 -22.03
C LYS A 190 -7.59 7.49 -23.54
N ALA A 191 -6.70 6.60 -24.01
CA ALA A 191 -6.46 6.37 -25.44
C ALA A 191 -7.58 5.57 -26.14
N GLY A 192 -8.66 5.21 -25.43
CA GLY A 192 -9.79 4.46 -25.96
C GLY A 192 -9.57 2.94 -25.98
N THR A 193 -8.47 2.44 -25.50
CA THR A 193 -8.10 1.01 -25.52
C THR A 193 -8.92 0.22 -24.50
N ALA A 194 -9.54 -0.89 -24.90
CA ALA A 194 -10.32 -1.73 -24.02
C ALA A 194 -9.42 -2.60 -23.13
N ILE A 195 -9.62 -2.52 -21.82
CA ILE A 195 -8.89 -3.29 -20.80
C ILE A 195 -9.81 -4.13 -19.90
N GLY A 196 -11.11 -3.98 -20.05
CA GLY A 196 -12.09 -4.75 -19.29
C GLY A 196 -13.36 -5.03 -20.11
N LEU A 197 -13.78 -6.30 -20.13
CA LEU A 197 -14.95 -6.79 -20.84
C LEU A 197 -15.86 -7.57 -19.88
N VAL A 198 -17.16 -7.58 -20.17
CA VAL A 198 -18.17 -8.34 -19.42
C VAL A 198 -19.15 -9.01 -20.37
N ALA A 199 -19.52 -10.24 -20.05
CA ALA A 199 -20.54 -11.01 -20.76
C ALA A 199 -21.53 -11.64 -19.77
N SER A 200 -22.80 -11.77 -20.19
CA SER A 200 -23.81 -12.55 -19.46
C SER A 200 -23.94 -13.95 -20.09
N VAL A 201 -23.93 -14.96 -19.26
CA VAL A 201 -24.06 -16.38 -19.67
C VAL A 201 -25.15 -17.05 -18.84
N GLY A 202 -26.32 -17.27 -19.42
CA GLY A 202 -27.49 -17.69 -18.64
C GLY A 202 -27.87 -16.65 -17.59
N GLN A 203 -27.89 -17.06 -16.34
CA GLN A 203 -28.11 -16.16 -15.19
C GLN A 203 -26.79 -15.59 -14.59
N GLY A 204 -25.64 -16.08 -15.05
CA GLY A 204 -24.33 -15.72 -14.55
C GLY A 204 -23.65 -14.58 -15.30
N VAL A 205 -22.52 -14.16 -14.78
CA VAL A 205 -21.73 -13.05 -15.32
C VAL A 205 -20.26 -13.45 -15.40
N LEU A 206 -19.68 -13.27 -16.59
CA LEU A 206 -18.24 -13.39 -16.81
C LEU A 206 -17.63 -12.01 -16.98
N ILE A 207 -16.65 -11.70 -16.15
CA ILE A 207 -15.85 -10.47 -16.24
C ILE A 207 -14.42 -10.88 -16.60
N VAL A 208 -13.88 -10.30 -17.65
CA VAL A 208 -12.49 -10.51 -18.07
C VAL A 208 -11.75 -9.17 -18.14
N THR A 209 -10.50 -9.15 -17.69
CA THR A 209 -9.73 -7.91 -17.71
C THR A 209 -8.23 -8.17 -17.76
N THR A 210 -7.53 -7.26 -18.45
CA THR A 210 -6.06 -7.20 -18.47
C THR A 210 -5.51 -6.37 -17.30
N ALA A 211 -6.40 -5.77 -16.50
CA ALA A 211 -6.01 -5.04 -15.31
C ALA A 211 -5.68 -5.99 -14.14
N TRP A 212 -4.80 -5.53 -13.27
CA TRP A 212 -4.22 -6.29 -12.17
C TRP A 212 -4.06 -5.44 -10.90
N ALA A 213 -3.67 -6.07 -9.78
CA ALA A 213 -3.48 -5.42 -8.48
C ALA A 213 -4.72 -4.61 -8.03
N PHE A 214 -5.88 -5.24 -8.05
CA PHE A 214 -7.11 -4.59 -7.62
C PHE A 214 -7.11 -4.33 -6.13
N SER A 215 -7.53 -3.13 -5.75
CA SER A 215 -7.85 -2.84 -4.36
C SER A 215 -9.11 -3.60 -3.92
N ALA A 216 -9.30 -3.74 -2.61
CA ALA A 216 -10.51 -4.32 -2.04
C ALA A 216 -11.79 -3.65 -2.59
N GLU A 217 -11.77 -2.33 -2.75
CA GLU A 217 -12.90 -1.58 -3.29
C GLU A 217 -13.19 -1.89 -4.76
N MET A 218 -12.17 -2.21 -5.55
CA MET A 218 -12.40 -2.60 -6.95
C MET A 218 -13.04 -3.99 -7.03
N LEU A 219 -12.63 -4.93 -6.18
CA LEU A 219 -13.29 -6.23 -6.08
C LEU A 219 -14.78 -6.09 -5.70
N VAL A 220 -15.10 -5.18 -4.78
CA VAL A 220 -16.50 -4.85 -4.46
C VAL A 220 -17.24 -4.31 -5.69
N ASN A 221 -16.62 -3.43 -6.49
CA ASN A 221 -17.23 -2.91 -7.70
C ASN A 221 -17.52 -4.02 -8.73
N LEU A 222 -16.57 -4.94 -8.96
CA LEU A 222 -16.74 -6.04 -9.89
C LEU A 222 -17.93 -6.92 -9.47
N TYR A 223 -17.96 -7.34 -8.21
CA TYR A 223 -19.05 -8.13 -7.66
C TYR A 223 -20.39 -7.40 -7.69
N ALA A 224 -20.42 -6.12 -7.24
CA ALA A 224 -21.63 -5.29 -7.24
C ALA A 224 -22.26 -5.19 -8.63
N ASN A 225 -21.44 -4.95 -9.66
CA ASN A 225 -21.96 -4.79 -11.02
C ASN A 225 -22.40 -6.11 -11.66
N ALA A 226 -21.77 -7.22 -11.29
CA ALA A 226 -22.30 -8.54 -11.64
C ALA A 226 -23.69 -8.75 -11.00
N ARG A 227 -23.87 -8.42 -9.71
CA ARG A 227 -25.18 -8.52 -9.03
C ARG A 227 -26.23 -7.56 -9.61
N ILE A 228 -25.83 -6.35 -10.03
CA ILE A 228 -26.69 -5.42 -10.75
C ILE A 228 -27.14 -6.01 -12.09
N ALA A 229 -26.23 -6.65 -12.84
CA ALA A 229 -26.57 -7.28 -14.10
C ALA A 229 -27.60 -8.41 -13.91
N GLN A 230 -27.51 -9.16 -12.84
CA GLN A 230 -28.46 -10.24 -12.49
C GLN A 230 -29.81 -9.68 -11.99
N SER A 231 -29.79 -8.79 -10.99
CA SER A 231 -31.02 -8.33 -10.32
C SER A 231 -31.75 -7.19 -11.03
N GLY A 232 -31.01 -6.38 -11.79
CA GLY A 232 -31.54 -5.19 -12.45
C GLY A 232 -31.90 -4.04 -11.50
N VAL A 233 -31.45 -4.09 -10.25
CA VAL A 233 -31.69 -3.05 -9.25
C VAL A 233 -30.38 -2.66 -8.56
N TRP A 234 -30.26 -1.37 -8.18
CA TRP A 234 -29.20 -0.87 -7.33
C TRP A 234 -29.78 -0.19 -6.10
N VAL A 235 -29.11 -0.33 -4.96
CA VAL A 235 -29.43 0.40 -3.72
C VAL A 235 -28.14 1.00 -3.17
N ASP A 236 -28.20 2.23 -2.66
CA ASP A 236 -27.07 2.90 -2.02
C ASP A 236 -27.53 3.84 -0.91
N PHE A 237 -26.63 4.11 0.04
CA PHE A 237 -26.86 5.06 1.10
C PHE A 237 -26.61 6.49 0.61
N VAL A 238 -27.47 7.42 1.02
CA VAL A 238 -27.35 8.84 0.69
C VAL A 238 -26.87 9.61 1.93
N ASP A 239 -25.70 10.29 1.80
CA ASP A 239 -25.15 11.20 2.82
C ASP A 239 -25.11 10.61 4.25
N PHE A 240 -24.67 9.35 4.37
CA PHE A 240 -24.66 8.69 5.66
C PHE A 240 -23.29 8.80 6.34
N PRO A 241 -23.19 9.32 7.59
CA PRO A 241 -21.92 9.46 8.31
C PRO A 241 -21.39 8.08 8.76
N HIS A 242 -20.09 7.96 8.93
CA HIS A 242 -19.47 6.73 9.43
C HIS A 242 -19.66 6.52 10.91
N GLU A 243 -19.90 7.60 11.64
CA GLU A 243 -20.06 7.61 13.08
C GLU A 243 -21.43 8.15 13.43
N MET A 244 -22.14 7.37 14.24
CA MET A 244 -23.50 7.70 14.68
C MET A 244 -23.53 7.82 16.19
N THR A 245 -24.10 8.90 16.69
CA THR A 245 -24.44 8.96 18.11
C THR A 245 -25.49 7.89 18.42
N PRO A 246 -25.46 7.26 19.62
CA PRO A 246 -26.53 6.37 20.04
C PRO A 246 -27.88 7.07 20.02
N GLY A 247 -28.93 6.39 19.50
CA GLY A 247 -30.29 6.96 19.38
C GLY A 247 -31.00 6.59 18.08
N THR A 248 -32.15 7.20 17.82
CA THR A 248 -32.93 7.00 16.59
C THR A 248 -32.52 8.02 15.54
N HIS A 249 -32.20 7.53 14.35
CA HIS A 249 -31.80 8.34 13.21
C HIS A 249 -32.58 7.94 11.96
N THR A 250 -32.69 8.85 11.00
CA THR A 250 -33.31 8.58 9.70
C THR A 250 -32.22 8.20 8.71
N VAL A 251 -32.26 6.97 8.22
CA VAL A 251 -31.36 6.45 7.16
C VAL A 251 -32.02 6.71 5.81
N ARG A 252 -31.28 7.35 4.90
CA ARG A 252 -31.73 7.63 3.53
C ARG A 252 -31.05 6.67 2.58
N VAL A 253 -31.85 5.95 1.79
CA VAL A 253 -31.36 5.05 0.74
C VAL A 253 -31.95 5.43 -0.59
N ARG A 254 -31.12 5.41 -1.65
CA ARG A 254 -31.51 5.61 -3.03
C ARG A 254 -31.60 4.26 -3.71
N ILE A 255 -32.75 3.96 -4.30
CA ILE A 255 -33.03 2.75 -5.07
C ILE A 255 -33.17 3.16 -6.55
N GLU A 256 -32.51 2.43 -7.43
CA GLU A 256 -32.48 2.71 -8.87
C GLU A 256 -32.86 1.46 -9.66
N ASN A 257 -33.84 1.58 -10.56
CA ASN A 257 -34.16 0.55 -11.54
C ASN A 257 -33.15 0.62 -12.69
N MET A 258 -32.34 -0.41 -12.82
CA MET A 258 -31.31 -0.52 -13.86
C MET A 258 -31.86 -1.13 -15.17
N ARG A 259 -33.10 -1.65 -15.17
CA ARG A 259 -33.79 -2.21 -16.34
C ARG A 259 -34.51 -1.10 -17.12
N GLN A 260 -34.88 -1.40 -18.36
CA GLN A 260 -35.72 -0.53 -19.19
C GLN A 260 -37.21 -0.64 -18.81
N GLN A 261 -37.63 -1.81 -18.33
CA GLN A 261 -39.01 -2.07 -17.88
C GLN A 261 -39.26 -1.58 -16.45
N PRO A 262 -40.53 -1.23 -16.12
CA PRO A 262 -40.92 -0.95 -14.74
C PRO A 262 -40.73 -2.18 -13.84
N ILE A 263 -40.35 -1.90 -12.58
CA ILE A 263 -40.20 -2.93 -11.54
C ILE A 263 -40.88 -2.47 -10.25
N THR A 264 -41.30 -3.44 -9.44
CA THR A 264 -41.70 -3.19 -8.04
C THR A 264 -40.60 -3.72 -7.14
N VAL A 265 -40.12 -2.87 -6.22
CA VAL A 265 -39.01 -3.16 -5.32
C VAL A 265 -39.48 -3.07 -3.87
N SER A 266 -39.08 -4.03 -3.05
CA SER A 266 -39.17 -3.95 -1.59
C SER A 266 -37.79 -3.56 -1.05
N ALA A 267 -37.68 -2.41 -0.40
CA ALA A 267 -36.44 -1.91 0.19
C ALA A 267 -36.51 -1.87 1.71
N ASN A 268 -35.43 -2.23 2.39
CA ASN A 268 -35.31 -2.18 3.84
C ASN A 268 -33.93 -1.75 4.28
N VAL A 269 -33.79 -1.32 5.54
CA VAL A 269 -32.51 -1.11 6.23
C VAL A 269 -32.52 -1.80 7.58
N LYS A 270 -31.39 -2.38 7.95
CA LYS A 270 -31.20 -3.08 9.24
C LYS A 270 -29.79 -2.83 9.79
N LEU A 271 -29.64 -3.01 11.09
CA LEU A 271 -28.34 -3.08 11.76
C LEU A 271 -28.02 -4.53 12.09
N GLU A 272 -26.78 -4.92 11.85
CA GLU A 272 -26.29 -6.28 12.12
C GLU A 272 -24.92 -6.25 12.80
N ARG A 273 -24.70 -7.25 13.67
CA ARG A 273 -23.37 -7.60 14.20
C ARG A 273 -23.24 -9.12 14.17
N ASP A 274 -22.14 -9.63 13.62
CA ASP A 274 -21.88 -11.06 13.52
C ASP A 274 -23.04 -11.85 12.88
N GLN A 275 -23.62 -11.27 11.81
CA GLN A 275 -24.80 -11.81 11.09
C GLN A 275 -26.09 -11.86 11.94
N GLN A 276 -26.09 -11.29 13.14
CA GLN A 276 -27.28 -11.18 13.97
C GLN A 276 -27.92 -9.80 13.83
N PRO A 277 -29.24 -9.72 13.58
CA PRO A 277 -29.93 -8.45 13.47
C PRO A 277 -30.02 -7.77 14.84
N LEU A 278 -29.63 -6.51 14.91
CA LEU A 278 -29.75 -5.67 16.11
C LEU A 278 -31.00 -4.80 16.08
N SER A 279 -31.32 -4.27 14.91
CA SER A 279 -32.48 -3.41 14.68
C SER A 279 -32.81 -3.40 13.18
N ALA A 280 -34.08 -3.27 12.84
CA ALA A 280 -34.53 -3.16 11.45
C ALA A 280 -35.58 -2.08 11.30
N GLY A 281 -35.53 -1.37 10.18
CA GLY A 281 -36.57 -0.44 9.77
C GLY A 281 -37.80 -1.17 9.18
N GLN A 282 -38.87 -0.44 8.95
CA GLN A 282 -40.03 -0.99 8.24
C GLN A 282 -39.76 -1.06 6.73
N PRO A 283 -40.02 -2.19 6.06
CA PRO A 283 -39.86 -2.32 4.62
C PRO A 283 -40.73 -1.32 3.84
N VAL A 284 -40.19 -0.75 2.79
CA VAL A 284 -40.88 0.20 1.90
C VAL A 284 -41.02 -0.43 0.51
N ARG A 285 -42.27 -0.53 0.02
CA ARG A 285 -42.54 -0.97 -1.36
C ARG A 285 -42.59 0.22 -2.31
N LEU A 286 -41.93 0.10 -3.45
CA LEU A 286 -41.80 1.13 -4.49
C LEU A 286 -42.09 0.55 -5.85
N SER A 287 -42.83 1.30 -6.66
CA SER A 287 -42.89 1.06 -8.11
C SER A 287 -41.97 2.08 -8.80
N LEU A 288 -41.03 1.59 -9.63
CA LEU A 288 -40.06 2.39 -10.35
C LEU A 288 -40.20 2.14 -11.86
N ARG A 289 -40.34 3.22 -12.64
CA ARG A 289 -40.25 3.17 -14.10
C ARG A 289 -38.85 2.71 -14.54
N GLY A 290 -38.71 2.34 -15.81
CA GLY A 290 -37.39 2.01 -16.38
C GLY A 290 -36.40 3.17 -16.15
N ARG A 291 -35.20 2.85 -15.68
CA ARG A 291 -34.11 3.81 -15.37
C ARG A 291 -34.46 4.88 -14.31
N GLN A 292 -35.54 4.72 -13.56
CA GLN A 292 -35.93 5.64 -12.50
C GLN A 292 -35.18 5.35 -11.20
N SER A 293 -34.77 6.40 -10.49
CA SER A 293 -34.28 6.33 -9.13
C SER A 293 -35.24 7.03 -8.15
N LYS A 294 -35.30 6.56 -6.89
CA LYS A 294 -36.06 7.15 -5.81
C LYS A 294 -35.32 7.02 -4.49
N THR A 295 -35.30 8.10 -3.71
CA THR A 295 -34.76 8.08 -2.35
C THR A 295 -35.88 7.88 -1.35
N VAL A 296 -35.70 6.97 -0.39
CA VAL A 296 -36.61 6.75 0.74
C VAL A 296 -35.87 6.99 2.05
N SER A 297 -36.65 7.38 3.07
CA SER A 297 -36.15 7.67 4.42
C SER A 297 -36.75 6.66 5.40
N ILE A 298 -35.90 5.91 6.08
CA ILE A 298 -36.30 4.83 6.98
C ILE A 298 -35.73 5.11 8.37
N PRO A 299 -36.58 5.26 9.41
CA PRO A 299 -36.12 5.43 10.81
C PRO A 299 -35.42 4.13 11.28
N LEU A 300 -34.30 4.30 11.98
CA LEU A 300 -33.52 3.18 12.51
C LEU A 300 -32.91 3.58 13.87
N THR A 301 -32.91 2.68 14.84
CA THR A 301 -32.44 2.97 16.19
C THR A 301 -31.10 2.26 16.45
N PHE A 302 -30.09 3.03 16.85
CA PHE A 302 -28.74 2.60 17.19
C PHE A 302 -28.64 2.55 18.73
N LEU A 303 -28.74 1.36 19.31
CA LEU A 303 -28.62 1.15 20.76
C LEU A 303 -27.28 0.52 21.15
N GLU A 304 -26.72 -0.28 20.27
CA GLU A 304 -25.47 -0.99 20.50
C GLU A 304 -24.27 -0.11 20.14
N ARG A 305 -23.21 -0.17 20.97
CA ARG A 305 -21.95 0.55 20.76
C ARG A 305 -20.94 -0.29 19.98
N GLY A 306 -19.93 0.35 19.41
CA GLY A 306 -18.88 -0.27 18.63
C GLY A 306 -19.20 -0.36 17.14
N ASN A 307 -18.51 -1.25 16.44
CA ASN A 307 -18.68 -1.44 15.00
C ASN A 307 -19.95 -2.24 14.71
N ILE A 308 -20.75 -1.73 13.82
CA ILE A 308 -22.02 -2.31 13.40
C ILE A 308 -22.09 -2.26 11.87
N LYS A 309 -22.67 -3.26 11.25
CA LYS A 309 -23.04 -3.20 9.83
C LYS A 309 -24.40 -2.54 9.68
N LEU A 310 -24.44 -1.45 8.92
CA LEU A 310 -25.68 -0.88 8.41
C LEU A 310 -25.93 -1.50 7.03
N VAL A 311 -27.00 -2.24 6.90
CA VAL A 311 -27.35 -3.00 5.73
C VAL A 311 -28.57 -2.40 5.05
N ALA A 312 -28.52 -2.20 3.73
CA ALA A 312 -29.66 -1.84 2.91
C ALA A 312 -29.93 -2.94 1.88
N THR A 313 -31.17 -3.34 1.74
CA THR A 313 -31.62 -4.36 0.80
C THR A 313 -32.62 -3.78 -0.19
N ALA A 314 -32.60 -4.27 -1.42
CA ALA A 314 -33.59 -4.00 -2.45
C ALA A 314 -33.89 -5.29 -3.21
N HIS A 315 -35.12 -5.81 -3.08
CA HIS A 315 -35.57 -7.05 -3.70
C HIS A 315 -36.66 -6.80 -4.74
N VAL A 316 -36.50 -7.36 -5.94
CA VAL A 316 -37.51 -7.34 -7.00
C VAL A 316 -38.43 -8.55 -6.87
N ALA A 317 -37.88 -9.73 -6.50
CA ALA A 317 -38.56 -10.95 -6.15
C ALA A 317 -37.82 -11.62 -4.98
N GLU A 318 -38.37 -12.74 -4.49
CA GLU A 318 -37.85 -13.39 -3.26
C GLU A 318 -36.37 -13.72 -3.31
N ASN A 319 -35.83 -14.07 -4.48
CA ASN A 319 -34.41 -14.41 -4.70
C ASN A 319 -33.69 -13.43 -5.64
N GLU A 320 -34.36 -12.40 -6.13
CA GLU A 320 -33.77 -11.39 -7.03
C GLU A 320 -33.59 -10.07 -6.29
N GLY A 321 -32.43 -9.83 -5.74
CA GLY A 321 -32.16 -8.60 -5.01
C GLY A 321 -30.68 -8.31 -4.87
N ILE A 322 -30.43 -7.14 -4.31
CA ILE A 322 -29.08 -6.70 -3.94
C ILE A 322 -29.07 -6.28 -2.47
N GLU A 323 -28.05 -6.70 -1.77
CA GLU A 323 -27.75 -6.27 -0.41
C GLU A 323 -26.43 -5.49 -0.43
N VAL A 324 -26.47 -4.30 0.12
CA VAL A 324 -25.29 -3.48 0.33
C VAL A 324 -25.15 -3.11 1.81
N TRP A 325 -23.95 -2.93 2.26
CA TRP A 325 -23.74 -2.52 3.65
C TRP A 325 -22.61 -1.49 3.77
N ARG A 326 -22.65 -0.78 4.89
CA ARG A 326 -21.57 0.11 5.35
C ARG A 326 -21.21 -0.18 6.80
N PRO A 327 -19.93 -0.10 7.16
CA PRO A 327 -19.55 -0.08 8.56
C PRO A 327 -20.00 1.23 9.17
N VAL A 328 -20.59 1.15 10.34
CA VAL A 328 -20.98 2.30 11.16
C VAL A 328 -20.37 2.11 12.53
N PHE A 329 -19.73 3.13 13.04
CA PHE A 329 -19.19 3.13 14.38
C PHE A 329 -20.13 3.92 15.32
N VAL A 330 -20.55 3.27 16.37
CA VAL A 330 -21.27 3.93 17.49
C VAL A 330 -20.27 4.06 18.64
N PRO A 331 -19.78 5.28 18.95
CA PRO A 331 -18.72 5.48 19.92
C PRO A 331 -19.08 4.96 21.30
N ASP A 332 -18.09 4.46 22.01
CA ASP A 332 -18.19 4.16 23.44
C ASP A 332 -18.57 5.41 24.24
N LEU A 333 -19.13 5.22 25.44
CA LEU A 333 -19.48 6.34 26.32
C LEU A 333 -18.27 7.24 26.57
N VAL A 334 -17.09 6.63 26.69
CA VAL A 334 -15.83 7.37 26.83
C VAL A 334 -14.74 6.72 26.01
N GLU A 335 -14.00 7.56 25.27
CA GLU A 335 -12.80 7.21 24.56
C GLU A 335 -11.62 7.98 25.15
N LEU A 336 -10.51 7.29 25.33
CA LEU A 336 -9.24 7.83 25.81
C LEU A 336 -8.16 7.66 24.77
N ARG A 337 -7.55 8.75 24.36
CA ARG A 337 -6.41 8.71 23.42
C ARG A 337 -5.24 9.51 23.97
N LEU A 338 -4.08 8.88 23.98
CA LEU A 338 -2.79 9.53 24.19
C LEU A 338 -2.17 9.88 22.85
N LYS A 339 -1.67 11.11 22.70
CA LYS A 339 -0.95 11.47 21.47
C LYS A 339 0.35 10.67 21.36
N ARG A 340 1.05 10.47 22.49
CA ARG A 340 2.30 9.70 22.58
C ARG A 340 2.25 8.80 23.81
N THR A 341 2.82 7.61 23.69
CA THR A 341 2.94 6.64 24.79
C THR A 341 4.33 6.65 25.42
N VAL A 342 5.33 7.20 24.74
CA VAL A 342 6.68 7.48 25.28
C VAL A 342 7.01 8.96 25.07
N LEU A 343 7.35 9.63 26.15
CA LEU A 343 7.64 11.07 26.17
C LEU A 343 9.03 11.35 26.73
N VAL A 344 9.71 12.32 26.13
CA VAL A 344 10.89 12.95 26.71
C VAL A 344 10.48 14.18 27.54
N ARG A 345 11.36 14.71 28.39
CA ARG A 345 11.01 15.78 29.33
C ARG A 345 10.59 17.09 28.65
N SER A 346 11.07 17.35 27.44
CA SER A 346 10.65 18.51 26.63
C SER A 346 9.25 18.38 26.01
N ASP A 347 8.68 17.19 25.99
CA ASP A 347 7.35 16.95 25.44
C ASP A 347 6.23 17.50 26.32
N LYS A 348 5.01 17.48 25.78
CA LYS A 348 3.75 17.61 26.52
C LYS A 348 3.01 16.28 26.48
N LEU A 349 2.54 15.83 27.63
CA LEU A 349 1.53 14.79 27.72
C LEU A 349 0.21 15.36 27.20
N GLU A 350 -0.27 14.86 26.10
CA GLU A 350 -1.57 15.23 25.52
C GLU A 350 -2.54 14.05 25.65
N VAL A 351 -3.58 14.26 26.45
CA VAL A 351 -4.64 13.30 26.73
C VAL A 351 -5.93 13.83 26.12
N SER A 352 -6.52 13.10 25.18
CA SER A 352 -7.83 13.41 24.62
C SER A 352 -8.87 12.49 25.24
N VAL A 353 -9.88 13.08 25.87
CA VAL A 353 -11.05 12.39 26.41
C VAL A 353 -12.25 12.81 25.59
N ARG A 354 -12.91 11.85 24.96
CA ARG A 354 -14.14 12.05 24.22
C ARG A 354 -15.29 11.39 24.95
N LEU A 355 -16.41 12.10 25.09
CA LEU A 355 -17.64 11.62 25.72
C LEU A 355 -18.74 11.54 24.67
N SER A 356 -19.40 10.40 24.59
CA SER A 356 -20.46 10.13 23.61
C SER A 356 -21.69 9.54 24.31
N PRO A 357 -22.47 10.37 25.11
CA PRO A 357 -23.69 9.93 25.74
C PRO A 357 -24.79 9.65 24.71
N PHE A 358 -25.83 8.92 25.11
CA PHE A 358 -27.05 8.81 24.32
C PHE A 358 -27.68 10.20 24.09
N SER A 359 -28.33 10.34 22.93
CA SER A 359 -29.03 11.58 22.58
C SER A 359 -29.98 12.06 23.71
N GLY A 360 -29.83 13.33 24.09
CA GLY A 360 -30.59 13.92 25.19
C GLY A 360 -30.05 13.66 26.61
N GLN A 361 -29.02 12.85 26.77
CA GLN A 361 -28.38 12.59 28.07
C GLN A 361 -27.10 13.42 28.25
N ARG A 362 -26.71 13.62 29.51
CA ARG A 362 -25.42 14.25 29.88
C ARG A 362 -24.46 13.22 30.45
N ALA A 363 -23.19 13.29 30.06
CA ALA A 363 -22.12 12.47 30.63
C ALA A 363 -21.31 13.30 31.64
N LYS A 364 -20.72 12.61 32.63
CA LYS A 364 -19.69 13.14 33.53
C LYS A 364 -18.50 12.16 33.51
N ALA A 365 -17.28 12.69 33.53
CA ALA A 365 -16.10 11.84 33.57
C ALA A 365 -15.08 12.35 34.59
N THR A 366 -14.34 11.39 35.19
CA THR A 366 -13.20 11.64 36.04
C THR A 366 -11.97 11.10 35.38
N VAL A 367 -10.94 11.92 35.26
CA VAL A 367 -9.62 11.54 34.73
C VAL A 367 -8.64 11.43 35.89
N THR A 368 -7.97 10.31 35.99
CA THR A 368 -6.92 10.05 37.00
C THR A 368 -5.63 9.67 36.31
N ILE A 369 -4.52 10.31 36.70
CA ILE A 369 -3.16 9.97 36.26
C ILE A 369 -2.41 9.46 37.49
N CYS A 370 -1.92 8.24 37.43
CA CYS A 370 -1.23 7.58 38.56
C CYS A 370 0.15 7.09 38.12
N GLN A 371 1.14 7.29 38.94
CA GLN A 371 2.39 6.53 38.89
C GLN A 371 2.34 5.44 39.96
N GLN A 372 2.81 4.23 39.65
CA GLN A 372 2.77 3.11 40.58
C GLN A 372 3.39 3.48 41.93
N GLY A 373 2.62 3.27 43.02
CA GLY A 373 3.04 3.59 44.39
C GLY A 373 2.98 5.08 44.80
N LYS A 374 2.37 5.97 44.00
CA LYS A 374 2.23 7.42 44.30
C LYS A 374 0.80 7.90 44.29
N ALA A 375 0.55 9.01 44.97
CA ALA A 375 -0.75 9.66 44.98
C ALA A 375 -1.20 10.07 43.57
N PRO A 376 -2.46 9.83 43.19
CA PRO A 376 -2.97 10.15 41.87
C PRO A 376 -3.15 11.66 41.70
N ILE A 377 -2.91 12.13 40.47
CA ILE A 377 -3.36 13.44 40.01
C ILE A 377 -4.77 13.24 39.49
N THR A 378 -5.77 13.78 40.18
CA THR A 378 -7.16 13.59 39.79
C THR A 378 -7.72 14.88 39.18
N MET A 379 -8.29 14.80 37.97
CA MET A 379 -9.06 15.84 37.33
C MET A 379 -10.53 15.39 37.29
N SER A 380 -11.38 15.97 38.10
CA SER A 380 -12.79 15.58 38.18
C SER A 380 -13.72 16.53 37.41
N ASN A 381 -14.91 16.02 37.08
CA ASN A 381 -16.06 16.80 36.55
C ASN A 381 -15.87 17.30 35.09
N LEU A 382 -15.35 16.47 34.20
CA LEU A 382 -15.51 16.72 32.78
C LEU A 382 -16.96 16.43 32.39
N THR A 383 -17.63 17.44 31.85
CA THR A 383 -19.02 17.32 31.34
C THR A 383 -19.10 17.34 29.83
N SER A 384 -17.96 17.48 29.17
CA SER A 384 -17.82 17.48 27.72
C SER A 384 -16.45 16.90 27.33
N SER A 385 -16.32 16.51 26.08
CA SER A 385 -15.01 16.09 25.50
C SER A 385 -13.95 17.15 25.74
N LYS A 386 -12.74 16.73 26.14
CA LYS A 386 -11.65 17.65 26.50
C LYS A 386 -10.28 17.12 26.11
N ARG A 387 -9.41 18.03 25.69
CA ARG A 387 -7.97 17.78 25.62
C ARG A 387 -7.28 18.33 26.86
N ILE A 388 -6.46 17.49 27.47
CA ILE A 388 -5.65 17.83 28.66
C ILE A 388 -4.20 17.84 28.21
N ALA A 389 -3.47 18.90 28.47
CA ALA A 389 -2.06 19.01 28.14
C ALA A 389 -1.25 19.34 29.42
N LEU A 390 -0.26 18.50 29.74
CA LEU A 390 0.64 18.67 30.87
C LEU A 390 2.09 18.63 30.38
N PRO A 391 2.99 19.54 30.80
CA PRO A 391 4.40 19.42 30.49
C PRO A 391 4.97 18.11 31.07
N ALA A 392 5.62 17.29 30.25
CA ALA A 392 6.18 16.00 30.69
C ALA A 392 7.21 16.21 31.83
N ARG A 393 7.94 17.34 31.83
CA ARG A 393 8.87 17.72 32.91
C ARG A 393 8.22 17.87 34.28
N ALA A 394 6.90 18.09 34.36
CA ALA A 394 6.19 18.17 35.62
C ALA A 394 5.97 16.81 36.27
N LEU A 395 6.18 15.72 35.52
CA LEU A 395 6.11 14.35 35.98
C LEU A 395 7.52 13.77 36.16
N LYS A 396 7.75 12.90 37.14
CA LYS A 396 9.02 12.20 37.30
C LYS A 396 9.18 11.14 36.20
N PRO A 397 10.41 10.77 35.81
CA PRO A 397 10.62 9.61 34.94
C PRO A 397 9.95 8.36 35.49
N GLY A 398 9.43 7.52 34.59
CA GLY A 398 8.77 6.26 34.90
C GLY A 398 7.44 6.05 34.21
N ARG A 399 6.80 4.93 34.52
CA ARG A 399 5.55 4.46 33.89
C ARG A 399 4.33 4.98 34.64
N TYR A 400 3.33 5.44 33.89
CA TYR A 400 2.08 6.03 34.37
C TYR A 400 0.87 5.37 33.76
N LEU A 401 -0.23 5.35 34.53
CA LEU A 401 -1.55 4.93 34.07
C LEU A 401 -2.47 6.17 34.02
N VAL A 402 -3.12 6.39 32.89
CA VAL A 402 -4.28 7.28 32.79
C VAL A 402 -5.52 6.43 32.83
N LYS A 403 -6.41 6.76 33.74
CA LYS A 403 -7.71 6.12 33.90
C LYS A 403 -8.81 7.14 33.78
N VAL A 404 -9.80 6.87 32.93
CA VAL A 404 -10.98 7.72 32.75
C VAL A 404 -12.23 6.90 33.07
N THR A 405 -13.01 7.35 34.03
CA THR A 405 -14.32 6.75 34.34
C THR A 405 -15.41 7.75 33.97
N ALA A 406 -16.29 7.36 33.06
CA ALA A 406 -17.44 8.15 32.65
C ALA A 406 -18.76 7.51 33.09
N THR A 407 -19.78 8.35 33.36
CA THR A 407 -21.16 7.93 33.70
C THR A 407 -22.16 8.76 32.91
N SER A 408 -23.25 8.13 32.44
CA SER A 408 -24.36 8.77 31.76
C SER A 408 -25.64 7.95 32.03
N GLY A 409 -26.60 8.49 32.75
CA GLY A 409 -27.75 7.71 33.21
C GLY A 409 -27.32 6.50 34.02
N ARG A 410 -27.70 5.30 33.58
CA ARG A 410 -27.28 4.01 34.18
C ARG A 410 -25.99 3.47 33.62
N GLU A 411 -25.48 4.03 32.53
CA GLU A 411 -24.25 3.58 31.85
C GLU A 411 -23.04 4.08 32.62
N ARG A 412 -22.07 3.17 32.83
CA ARG A 412 -20.75 3.49 33.40
C ARG A 412 -19.67 2.74 32.63
N GLN A 413 -18.67 3.47 32.18
CA GLN A 413 -17.54 2.90 31.46
C GLN A 413 -16.23 3.44 32.03
N THR A 414 -15.23 2.58 32.09
CA THR A 414 -13.84 2.93 32.45
C THR A 414 -12.91 2.51 31.35
N VAL A 415 -12.03 3.41 30.95
CA VAL A 415 -10.95 3.16 29.98
C VAL A 415 -9.62 3.55 30.57
N GLU A 416 -8.56 2.83 30.19
CA GLU A 416 -7.21 3.00 30.72
C GLU A 416 -6.20 3.05 29.58
N ALA A 417 -5.14 3.84 29.76
CA ALA A 417 -4.00 3.90 28.86
C ALA A 417 -2.70 4.10 29.63
N VAL A 418 -1.61 3.51 29.16
CA VAL A 418 -0.31 3.60 29.79
C VAL A 418 0.61 4.48 28.97
N PHE A 419 1.42 5.29 29.63
CA PHE A 419 2.53 6.04 29.03
C PHE A 419 3.78 6.03 29.92
N GLU A 420 4.89 6.34 29.33
CA GLU A 420 6.18 6.42 30.00
C GLU A 420 6.80 7.81 29.83
N ILE A 421 7.38 8.31 30.91
CA ILE A 421 8.25 9.49 30.89
C ILE A 421 9.70 9.00 30.94
N SER A 422 10.43 9.23 29.86
CA SER A 422 11.88 8.98 29.81
C SER A 422 12.64 9.95 30.69
N ASP A 423 13.80 9.56 31.15
CA ASP A 423 14.78 10.44 31.83
C ASP A 423 15.44 11.44 30.87
N ARG A 424 15.37 11.21 29.57
CA ARG A 424 15.96 12.07 28.53
C ARG A 424 15.25 13.42 28.46
N ASN A 425 16.06 14.49 28.31
CA ASN A 425 15.56 15.86 28.20
C ASN A 425 14.89 16.11 26.83
N SER A 426 15.43 15.54 25.76
CA SER A 426 14.95 15.71 24.37
C SER A 426 15.14 14.44 23.57
N VAL A 427 14.56 14.39 22.38
CA VAL A 427 14.81 13.34 21.39
C VAL A 427 16.30 13.34 21.05
N PRO A 428 16.96 12.17 21.09
CA PRO A 428 18.42 12.09 20.97
C PRO A 428 18.93 12.41 19.55
N THR A 429 18.15 12.08 18.56
CA THR A 429 18.46 12.35 17.14
C THR A 429 17.27 13.07 16.52
N VAL A 430 17.53 14.12 15.76
CA VAL A 430 16.53 14.86 15.01
C VAL A 430 16.92 14.86 13.54
N ALA A 431 16.05 14.37 12.68
CA ALA A 431 16.25 14.39 11.25
C ALA A 431 15.19 15.24 10.57
N ARG A 432 15.57 16.11 9.66
CA ARG A 432 14.65 17.02 8.95
C ARG A 432 15.06 17.19 7.50
N ILE A 433 14.11 17.47 6.66
CA ILE A 433 14.38 17.86 5.28
C ILE A 433 14.72 19.35 5.26
N GLY A 434 15.87 19.70 4.72
CA GLY A 434 16.31 21.05 4.50
C GLY A 434 15.62 21.69 3.28
N LYS A 435 15.90 22.97 3.06
CA LYS A 435 15.23 23.77 2.02
C LYS A 435 15.50 23.33 0.57
N ASN A 436 16.60 22.60 0.34
CA ASN A 436 16.99 22.08 -0.97
C ASN A 436 16.72 20.56 -1.10
N GLY A 437 15.93 19.98 -0.19
CA GLY A 437 15.64 18.55 -0.15
C GLY A 437 16.73 17.68 0.48
N GLU A 438 17.76 18.28 1.06
CA GLU A 438 18.80 17.55 1.79
C GLU A 438 18.31 17.02 3.14
N LEU A 439 18.77 15.82 3.55
CA LEU A 439 18.54 15.34 4.90
C LEU A 439 19.53 15.98 5.88
N LEU A 440 19.00 16.56 6.95
CA LEU A 440 19.76 17.12 8.07
C LEU A 440 19.58 16.22 9.30
N VAL A 441 20.66 15.63 9.79
CA VAL A 441 20.66 14.85 11.04
C VAL A 441 21.37 15.68 12.11
N ASN A 442 20.65 16.03 13.18
CA ASN A 442 21.11 16.94 14.23
C ASN A 442 21.69 18.26 13.66
N GLY A 443 21.04 18.80 12.63
CA GLY A 443 21.42 20.03 11.95
C GLY A 443 22.61 19.92 10.99
N LYS A 444 23.21 18.74 10.83
CA LYS A 444 24.30 18.49 9.88
C LYS A 444 23.79 17.81 8.63
N HIS A 445 24.32 18.18 7.48
CA HIS A 445 24.03 17.50 6.23
C HIS A 445 24.40 16.02 6.30
N PHE A 446 23.49 15.17 5.90
CA PHE A 446 23.67 13.73 5.87
C PHE A 446 23.28 13.20 4.47
N PHE A 447 24.24 12.59 3.78
CA PHE A 447 23.98 11.90 2.52
C PHE A 447 23.74 10.42 2.82
N PRO A 448 22.51 9.91 2.66
CA PRO A 448 22.22 8.51 2.93
C PRO A 448 22.93 7.59 1.93
N ILE A 449 23.69 6.64 2.45
CA ILE A 449 24.29 5.51 1.73
C ILE A 449 23.84 4.27 2.49
N GLY A 450 22.71 3.70 2.10
CA GLY A 450 22.04 2.66 2.87
C GLY A 450 21.91 1.32 2.17
N THR A 451 21.56 0.29 2.93
CA THR A 451 21.20 -1.02 2.38
C THR A 451 20.06 -1.66 3.18
N TYR A 452 19.43 -2.66 2.57
CA TYR A 452 18.24 -3.35 3.06
C TYR A 452 18.58 -4.71 3.66
N HIS A 453 17.71 -5.22 4.52
CA HIS A 453 17.62 -6.60 5.01
C HIS A 453 18.91 -7.07 5.70
N VAL A 454 19.38 -6.26 6.66
CA VAL A 454 20.62 -6.54 7.41
C VAL A 454 20.29 -7.25 8.71
N GLY A 455 20.76 -8.48 8.89
CA GLY A 455 20.72 -9.19 10.17
C GLY A 455 21.58 -8.48 11.22
N ARG A 456 21.23 -8.65 12.50
CA ARG A 456 21.96 -8.03 13.62
C ARG A 456 23.45 -8.37 13.60
N GLU A 457 23.78 -9.60 13.27
CA GLU A 457 25.13 -10.14 13.17
C GLU A 457 25.97 -9.47 12.07
N ASP A 458 25.30 -8.96 11.02
CA ASP A 458 25.94 -8.39 9.85
C ASP A 458 26.14 -6.85 9.95
N LEU A 459 25.51 -6.17 10.92
CA LEU A 459 25.57 -4.70 11.06
C LEU A 459 26.99 -4.16 11.10
N LYS A 460 27.89 -4.82 11.82
CA LYS A 460 29.30 -4.44 11.85
C LYS A 460 29.94 -4.53 10.47
N ARG A 461 29.68 -5.62 9.75
CA ARG A 461 30.23 -5.84 8.41
C ARG A 461 29.73 -4.80 7.41
N VAL A 462 28.44 -4.48 7.45
CA VAL A 462 27.83 -3.44 6.61
C VAL A 462 28.46 -2.08 6.88
N ARG A 463 28.75 -1.74 8.16
CA ARG A 463 29.49 -0.51 8.50
C ARG A 463 30.90 -0.50 7.96
N GLU A 464 31.62 -1.61 8.04
CA GLU A 464 32.99 -1.76 7.47
C GLU A 464 33.01 -1.58 5.96
N LEU A 465 31.94 -1.92 5.25
CA LEU A 465 31.78 -1.65 3.82
C LEU A 465 31.51 -0.17 3.50
N GLY A 466 31.37 0.71 4.51
CA GLY A 466 31.20 2.14 4.34
C GLY A 466 29.74 2.60 4.28
N PHE A 467 28.75 1.74 4.49
CA PHE A 467 27.35 2.16 4.63
C PHE A 467 27.19 3.00 5.90
N ASN A 468 26.30 4.00 5.86
CA ASN A 468 26.03 4.89 6.98
C ASN A 468 24.61 4.80 7.54
N CYS A 469 23.72 4.09 6.83
CA CYS A 469 22.37 3.75 7.31
C CYS A 469 21.92 2.37 6.79
N VAL A 470 20.90 1.85 7.45
CA VAL A 470 20.26 0.55 7.11
C VAL A 470 18.75 0.65 7.24
N THR A 471 18.02 -0.12 6.43
CA THR A 471 16.57 -0.28 6.62
C THR A 471 16.31 -1.46 7.55
N GLY A 472 15.26 -1.37 8.36
CA GLY A 472 14.81 -2.45 9.23
C GLY A 472 14.78 -2.05 10.71
N PRO A 473 14.58 -3.03 11.60
CA PRO A 473 14.03 -4.36 11.29
C PRO A 473 12.58 -4.28 10.81
N ILE A 474 12.02 -5.38 10.30
CA ILE A 474 10.60 -5.46 9.95
C ILE A 474 9.79 -5.63 11.24
N TYR A 475 8.68 -4.89 11.36
CA TYR A 475 7.76 -4.96 12.49
C TYR A 475 6.51 -5.72 12.07
N ALA A 476 6.02 -6.66 12.92
CA ALA A 476 4.74 -7.30 12.64
C ALA A 476 3.60 -6.28 12.60
N GLY A 477 2.69 -6.42 11.65
CA GLY A 477 1.66 -5.42 11.37
C GLY A 477 0.62 -5.22 12.50
N ASP A 478 0.59 -6.06 13.50
CA ASP A 478 -0.24 -5.95 14.72
C ASP A 478 0.56 -5.60 15.98
N GLN A 479 1.88 -5.47 15.86
CA GLN A 479 2.78 -5.18 16.96
C GLN A 479 2.58 -3.76 17.50
N SER A 480 2.53 -3.61 18.81
CA SER A 480 2.38 -2.31 19.49
C SER A 480 3.57 -1.92 20.40
N GLU A 481 4.52 -2.82 20.58
CA GLU A 481 5.75 -2.61 21.36
C GLU A 481 6.94 -3.28 20.65
N LEU A 482 8.13 -2.72 20.79
CA LEU A 482 9.35 -3.33 20.26
C LEU A 482 9.69 -4.59 21.04
N SER A 483 10.01 -5.68 20.33
CA SER A 483 10.54 -6.89 20.97
C SER A 483 11.95 -6.65 21.53
N ALA A 484 12.40 -7.51 22.45
CA ALA A 484 13.77 -7.46 22.98
C ALA A 484 14.82 -7.60 21.85
N GLU A 485 14.55 -8.44 20.85
CA GLU A 485 15.43 -8.63 19.70
C GLU A 485 15.50 -7.38 18.81
N GLN A 486 14.37 -6.73 18.52
CA GLN A 486 14.32 -5.48 17.76
C GLN A 486 15.05 -4.35 18.50
N ASN A 487 14.86 -4.22 19.82
CA ASN A 487 15.63 -3.26 20.62
C ASN A 487 17.12 -3.55 20.54
N ALA A 488 17.54 -4.80 20.70
CA ALA A 488 18.95 -5.21 20.61
C ALA A 488 19.54 -4.98 19.20
N TRP A 489 18.73 -5.11 18.16
CA TRP A 489 19.14 -4.79 16.78
C TRP A 489 19.37 -3.27 16.62
N HIS A 490 18.47 -2.44 17.12
CA HIS A 490 18.63 -0.98 17.10
C HIS A 490 19.84 -0.51 17.90
N ASP A 491 20.05 -1.09 19.10
CA ASP A 491 21.20 -0.80 19.95
C ASP A 491 22.53 -1.16 19.25
N GLU A 492 22.58 -2.32 18.58
CA GLU A 492 23.77 -2.73 17.81
C GLU A 492 24.00 -1.80 16.61
N ALA A 493 22.96 -1.42 15.87
CA ALA A 493 23.08 -0.45 14.78
C ALA A 493 23.68 0.88 15.29
N HIS A 494 23.18 1.39 16.41
CA HIS A 494 23.71 2.59 17.03
C HIS A 494 25.18 2.44 17.44
N LYS A 495 25.52 1.34 18.09
CA LYS A 495 26.90 1.01 18.51
C LYS A 495 27.84 0.97 17.30
N GLN A 496 27.40 0.46 16.16
CA GLN A 496 28.15 0.44 14.91
C GLN A 496 28.12 1.80 14.17
N ARG A 497 27.48 2.84 14.73
CA ARG A 497 27.31 4.18 14.11
C ARG A 497 26.56 4.11 12.77
N LEU A 498 25.60 3.21 12.68
CA LEU A 498 24.63 3.15 11.59
C LEU A 498 23.35 3.84 12.03
N PHE A 499 22.82 4.70 11.18
CA PHE A 499 21.48 5.21 11.34
C PHE A 499 20.44 4.22 10.79
N VAL A 500 19.23 4.33 11.28
CA VAL A 500 18.15 3.39 10.97
C VAL A 500 17.00 4.10 10.27
N ILE A 501 16.59 3.53 9.16
CA ILE A 501 15.38 3.83 8.43
C ILE A 501 14.37 2.73 8.81
N THR A 502 13.40 3.04 9.69
CA THR A 502 12.52 2.05 10.32
C THR A 502 11.41 1.62 9.39
N GLU A 503 11.29 0.34 9.05
CA GLU A 503 10.34 -0.16 8.06
C GLU A 503 8.98 -0.50 8.68
N LEU A 504 7.94 0.28 8.36
CA LEU A 504 6.59 0.18 8.93
C LEU A 504 5.54 -0.39 7.96
N SER A 505 5.97 -0.94 6.83
CA SER A 505 5.09 -1.39 5.73
C SER A 505 3.98 -2.34 6.18
N GLU A 506 4.27 -3.26 7.10
CA GLU A 506 3.33 -4.30 7.52
C GLU A 506 2.07 -3.76 8.24
N TYR A 507 2.12 -2.54 8.78
CA TYR A 507 0.95 -1.92 9.43
C TYR A 507 -0.16 -1.57 8.45
N ILE A 508 0.15 -1.37 7.17
CA ILE A 508 -0.84 -1.03 6.14
C ILE A 508 -0.82 -1.98 4.94
N ARG A 509 0.13 -2.92 4.84
CA ARG A 509 0.11 -3.99 3.82
C ARG A 509 -1.19 -4.79 3.89
N ALA A 510 -1.61 -5.33 2.74
CA ALA A 510 -2.84 -6.10 2.60
C ALA A 510 -4.10 -5.33 3.09
N GLY A 511 -4.11 -4.00 2.95
CA GLY A 511 -5.25 -3.16 3.35
C GLY A 511 -5.44 -3.00 4.86
N ARG A 512 -4.48 -3.46 5.68
CA ARG A 512 -4.49 -3.25 7.13
C ARG A 512 -4.52 -1.75 7.46
N ARG A 513 -5.02 -1.40 8.64
CA ARG A 513 -5.09 -0.03 9.15
C ARG A 513 -4.68 0.03 10.62
N ASN A 514 -3.61 -0.65 10.94
CA ASN A 514 -3.12 -0.78 12.33
C ASN A 514 -2.36 0.48 12.79
N PHE A 515 -2.96 1.65 12.57
CA PHE A 515 -2.36 2.96 12.84
C PHE A 515 -2.04 3.18 14.31
N ASP A 516 -2.88 2.69 15.21
CA ASP A 516 -2.65 2.88 16.65
C ASP A 516 -1.48 2.01 17.15
N GLN A 517 -1.32 0.80 16.60
CA GLN A 517 -0.16 -0.05 16.86
C GLN A 517 1.12 0.60 16.33
N ALA A 518 1.10 1.05 15.07
CA ALA A 518 2.22 1.78 14.48
C ALA A 518 2.61 3.03 15.30
N ARG A 519 1.64 3.83 15.74
CA ARG A 519 1.89 5.01 16.59
C ARG A 519 2.63 4.66 17.89
N ARG A 520 2.29 3.53 18.52
CA ARG A 520 2.96 3.09 19.76
C ARG A 520 4.40 2.68 19.50
N VAL A 521 4.66 1.97 18.41
CA VAL A 521 6.01 1.59 18.00
C VAL A 521 6.82 2.83 17.59
N VAL A 522 6.25 3.73 16.79
CA VAL A 522 6.89 5.00 16.39
C VAL A 522 7.26 5.87 17.61
N ALA A 523 6.40 5.91 18.65
CA ALA A 523 6.70 6.64 19.88
C ALA A 523 7.95 6.11 20.61
N GLN A 524 8.22 4.79 20.54
CA GLN A 524 9.42 4.18 21.08
C GLN A 524 10.64 4.46 20.17
N LEU A 525 10.49 4.21 18.87
CA LEU A 525 11.55 4.44 17.86
C LEU A 525 12.05 5.89 17.85
N ARG A 526 11.14 6.85 17.99
CA ARG A 526 11.47 8.28 18.08
C ARG A 526 12.50 8.60 19.16
N THR A 527 12.52 7.84 20.24
CA THR A 527 13.45 8.04 21.35
C THR A 527 14.75 7.25 21.22
N HIS A 528 14.89 6.46 20.14
CA HIS A 528 16.11 5.70 19.89
C HIS A 528 17.14 6.54 19.09
N PRO A 529 18.44 6.59 19.53
CA PRO A 529 19.44 7.46 18.91
C PRO A 529 19.84 7.07 17.47
N ALA A 530 19.54 5.86 17.02
CA ALA A 530 19.83 5.44 15.65
C ALA A 530 18.74 5.88 14.66
N THR A 531 17.51 6.13 15.08
CA THR A 531 16.38 6.42 14.18
C THR A 531 16.55 7.78 13.49
N ILE A 532 16.36 7.81 12.15
CA ILE A 532 16.41 9.06 11.37
C ILE A 532 15.23 9.22 10.40
N VAL A 533 14.61 8.14 9.94
CA VAL A 533 13.52 8.17 8.94
C VAL A 533 12.56 7.02 9.22
N HIS A 534 11.28 7.24 9.02
CA HIS A 534 10.25 6.20 9.05
C HIS A 534 9.87 5.78 7.63
N TYR A 535 10.24 4.59 7.24
CA TYR A 535 9.82 3.98 5.98
C TYR A 535 8.37 3.52 6.12
N ALA A 536 7.46 4.34 5.63
CA ALA A 536 6.04 4.12 5.82
C ALA A 536 5.54 2.90 5.03
N ILE A 537 5.96 2.78 3.78
CA ILE A 537 5.60 1.62 2.95
C ILE A 537 6.50 1.49 1.73
N ASP A 538 6.73 0.24 1.34
CA ASP A 538 7.40 -0.18 0.13
C ASP A 538 6.36 -0.63 -0.92
N GLU A 539 6.51 -0.15 -2.15
CA GLU A 539 5.72 -0.50 -3.34
C GLU A 539 4.20 -0.62 -3.12
N PRO A 540 3.54 0.43 -2.58
CA PRO A 540 2.11 0.36 -2.24
C PRO A 540 1.21 0.03 -3.44
N ALA A 541 1.59 0.38 -4.67
CA ALA A 541 0.82 0.06 -5.86
C ALA A 541 0.71 -1.45 -6.10
N GLY A 542 1.81 -2.18 -5.88
CA GLY A 542 1.87 -3.64 -6.01
C GLY A 542 0.95 -4.37 -5.03
N TYR A 543 0.65 -3.76 -3.88
CA TYR A 543 -0.29 -4.28 -2.89
C TYR A 543 -1.71 -3.71 -3.00
N GLY A 544 -2.03 -2.97 -4.07
CA GLY A 544 -3.34 -2.34 -4.25
C GLY A 544 -3.70 -1.29 -3.19
N ILE A 545 -2.72 -0.72 -2.50
CA ILE A 545 -2.93 0.24 -1.42
C ILE A 545 -3.14 1.63 -2.02
N SER A 546 -4.25 2.29 -1.64
CA SER A 546 -4.57 3.60 -2.20
C SER A 546 -3.60 4.69 -1.70
N PRO A 547 -3.27 5.70 -2.54
CA PRO A 547 -2.48 6.85 -2.12
C PRO A 547 -3.05 7.58 -0.91
N GLU A 548 -4.37 7.62 -0.78
CA GLU A 548 -5.04 8.22 0.36
C GLU A 548 -4.75 7.48 1.67
N LEU A 549 -4.72 6.12 1.64
CA LEU A 549 -4.36 5.33 2.82
C LEU A 549 -2.90 5.56 3.22
N VAL A 550 -1.98 5.61 2.24
CA VAL A 550 -0.56 5.91 2.48
C VAL A 550 -0.40 7.30 3.08
N ARG A 551 -1.10 8.31 2.55
CA ARG A 551 -1.08 9.68 3.09
C ARG A 551 -1.56 9.72 4.55
N GLN A 552 -2.71 9.09 4.85
CA GLN A 552 -3.25 9.00 6.22
C GLN A 552 -2.27 8.30 7.17
N PHE A 553 -1.56 7.28 6.70
CA PHE A 553 -0.57 6.59 7.50
C PHE A 553 0.66 7.46 7.78
N CYS A 554 1.19 8.14 6.77
CA CYS A 554 2.28 9.11 6.96
C CYS A 554 1.88 10.23 7.95
N GLU A 555 0.65 10.73 7.87
CA GLU A 555 0.13 11.73 8.82
C GLU A 555 0.00 11.15 10.23
N ALA A 556 -0.42 9.88 10.36
CA ALA A 556 -0.49 9.20 11.65
C ALA A 556 0.88 9.03 12.31
N ILE A 557 1.93 8.77 11.51
CA ILE A 557 3.32 8.74 11.96
C ILE A 557 3.76 10.13 12.40
N ALA A 558 3.55 11.15 11.55
CA ALA A 558 3.95 12.53 11.82
C ALA A 558 3.25 13.16 13.03
N ASP A 559 2.02 12.73 13.36
CA ASP A 559 1.31 13.17 14.57
C ASP A 559 2.05 12.75 15.85
N VAL A 560 2.71 11.59 15.84
CA VAL A 560 3.48 11.07 16.98
C VAL A 560 4.92 11.57 16.94
N ASP A 561 5.53 11.57 15.76
CA ASP A 561 6.94 11.91 15.55
C ASP A 561 7.10 12.98 14.45
N SER A 562 7.27 14.22 14.88
CA SER A 562 7.54 15.35 14.02
C SER A 562 9.05 15.61 13.80
N GLU A 563 9.90 14.84 14.47
CA GLU A 563 11.36 14.97 14.43
C GLU A 563 12.03 14.12 13.35
N HIS A 564 11.30 13.13 12.79
CA HIS A 564 11.79 12.26 11.73
C HIS A 564 10.85 12.29 10.53
N PRO A 565 11.36 12.42 9.29
CA PRO A 565 10.53 12.38 8.09
C PRO A 565 10.06 10.97 7.76
N THR A 566 8.98 10.90 6.96
CA THR A 566 8.49 9.65 6.37
C THR A 566 9.07 9.43 4.97
N PHE A 567 9.34 8.17 4.63
CA PHE A 567 9.80 7.71 3.32
C PHE A 567 8.77 6.76 2.72
N VAL A 568 8.49 6.91 1.42
CA VAL A 568 7.62 6.02 0.63
C VAL A 568 8.37 5.68 -0.64
N ASN A 569 8.57 4.40 -0.91
CA ASN A 569 9.20 3.91 -2.14
C ASN A 569 8.17 3.34 -3.09
N GLU A 570 8.40 3.50 -4.40
CA GLU A 570 7.49 2.97 -5.41
C GLU A 570 8.22 2.67 -6.73
N VAL A 571 7.76 1.66 -7.44
CA VAL A 571 8.30 1.29 -8.75
C VAL A 571 8.16 2.42 -9.77
N PRO A 572 9.12 2.54 -10.70
CA PRO A 572 9.02 3.50 -11.80
C PRO A 572 7.67 3.40 -12.54
N GLY A 573 7.06 4.55 -12.83
CA GLY A 573 5.77 4.64 -13.51
C GLY A 573 4.55 4.67 -12.59
N MET A 574 4.67 4.19 -11.34
CA MET A 574 3.61 4.30 -10.34
C MET A 574 3.84 5.45 -9.34
N VAL A 575 5.04 6.00 -9.29
CA VAL A 575 5.44 7.06 -8.35
C VAL A 575 4.49 8.25 -8.36
N VAL A 576 4.03 8.69 -9.52
CA VAL A 576 3.12 9.85 -9.66
C VAL A 576 1.90 9.77 -8.74
N ARG A 577 1.38 8.57 -8.52
CA ARG A 577 0.22 8.35 -7.64
C ARG A 577 0.54 8.63 -6.16
N TYR A 578 1.78 8.38 -5.76
CA TYR A 578 2.24 8.46 -4.37
C TYR A 578 3.18 9.63 -4.11
N ALA A 579 3.50 10.41 -5.11
CA ALA A 579 4.47 11.51 -5.07
C ALA A 579 4.21 12.57 -3.99
N LYS A 580 2.99 12.63 -3.45
CA LYS A 580 2.58 13.59 -2.40
C LYS A 580 2.23 12.92 -1.06
N THR A 581 2.56 11.66 -0.87
CA THR A 581 2.15 10.91 0.35
C THR A 581 3.17 10.99 1.48
N GLY A 582 4.47 10.83 1.20
CA GLY A 582 5.57 10.92 2.16
C GLY A 582 6.33 12.25 2.14
N ASN A 583 7.26 12.44 3.06
CA ASN A 583 8.19 13.57 3.05
C ASN A 583 9.33 13.34 2.05
N ILE A 584 9.77 12.10 1.92
CA ILE A 584 10.79 11.62 0.99
C ILE A 584 10.12 10.59 0.10
N ILE A 585 10.37 10.65 -1.21
CA ILE A 585 9.85 9.69 -2.18
C ILE A 585 11.01 8.90 -2.77
N GLY A 586 10.86 7.58 -2.82
CA GLY A 586 11.81 6.66 -3.46
C GLY A 586 11.35 6.17 -4.82
N THR A 587 12.31 5.73 -5.60
CA THR A 587 12.06 4.92 -6.80
C THR A 587 13.18 3.88 -6.97
N ASP A 588 12.82 2.68 -7.43
CA ASP A 588 13.66 1.50 -7.48
C ASP A 588 13.75 0.87 -8.88
N PRO A 589 14.36 1.55 -9.83
CA PRO A 589 14.59 1.01 -11.17
C PRO A 589 15.60 -0.14 -11.12
N TYR A 590 15.18 -1.36 -11.45
CA TYR A 590 16.01 -2.56 -11.48
C TYR A 590 16.22 -3.05 -12.92
N PRO A 591 17.21 -2.49 -13.66
CA PRO A 591 17.40 -2.81 -15.07
C PRO A 591 18.14 -4.12 -15.31
N ILE A 592 18.82 -4.69 -14.30
CA ILE A 592 19.62 -5.91 -14.48
C ILE A 592 18.73 -7.14 -14.28
N GLY A 593 18.34 -7.77 -15.34
CA GLY A 593 17.46 -8.95 -15.29
C GLY A 593 17.27 -9.63 -16.63
N SER A 594 17.68 -8.99 -17.73
CA SER A 594 17.58 -9.55 -19.06
C SER A 594 18.90 -10.19 -19.53
N SER A 595 18.79 -10.98 -20.60
CA SER A 595 19.93 -11.67 -21.23
C SER A 595 20.87 -10.74 -22.00
N VAL A 596 20.50 -9.50 -22.22
CA VAL A 596 21.29 -8.53 -22.97
C VAL A 596 21.86 -7.50 -22.00
N PRO A 597 23.15 -7.13 -22.10
CA PRO A 597 23.67 -5.98 -21.36
C PRO A 597 22.82 -4.76 -21.70
N GLU A 598 22.02 -4.30 -20.70
CA GLU A 598 20.99 -3.30 -20.93
C GLU A 598 21.57 -1.89 -20.90
N ASN A 599 20.88 -1.00 -21.58
CA ASN A 599 21.14 0.42 -21.44
C ASN A 599 20.62 0.88 -20.08
N LEU A 600 21.51 1.28 -19.19
CA LEU A 600 21.17 1.70 -17.82
C LEU A 600 20.57 3.10 -17.74
N SER A 601 20.40 3.81 -18.88
CA SER A 601 19.79 5.16 -18.90
C SER A 601 18.37 5.21 -18.32
N THR A 602 17.67 4.07 -18.25
CA THR A 602 16.37 3.93 -17.62
C THR A 602 16.40 4.36 -16.14
N VAL A 603 17.51 4.13 -15.42
CA VAL A 603 17.67 4.57 -14.03
C VAL A 603 17.62 6.09 -13.91
N GLY A 604 18.41 6.78 -14.75
CA GLY A 604 18.41 8.26 -14.77
C GLY A 604 17.03 8.83 -15.14
N LYS A 605 16.38 8.25 -16.17
CA LYS A 605 15.05 8.66 -16.60
C LYS A 605 13.99 8.47 -15.51
N ALA A 606 14.03 7.32 -14.80
CA ALA A 606 13.10 7.04 -13.71
C ALA A 606 13.26 8.06 -12.57
N VAL A 607 14.49 8.35 -12.15
CA VAL A 607 14.77 9.33 -11.11
C VAL A 607 14.35 10.73 -11.54
N GLN A 608 14.71 11.16 -12.76
CA GLN A 608 14.33 12.47 -13.29
C GLN A 608 12.82 12.65 -13.26
N LYS A 609 12.10 11.66 -13.79
CA LYS A 609 10.63 11.68 -13.80
C LYS A 609 10.06 11.78 -12.39
N THR A 610 10.59 10.99 -11.45
CA THR A 610 10.19 11.04 -10.04
C THR A 610 10.41 12.43 -9.46
N VAL A 611 11.55 13.08 -9.71
CA VAL A 611 11.84 14.44 -9.25
C VAL A 611 10.81 15.45 -9.79
N GLU A 612 10.46 15.34 -11.07
CA GLU A 612 9.45 16.18 -11.70
C GLU A 612 8.05 16.01 -11.06
N GLU A 613 7.67 14.79 -10.73
CA GLU A 613 6.36 14.43 -10.18
C GLU A 613 6.18 14.80 -8.70
N THR A 614 7.27 14.82 -7.93
CA THR A 614 7.20 15.04 -6.46
C THR A 614 6.90 16.48 -6.06
N GLY A 615 7.03 17.44 -7.00
CA GLY A 615 6.78 18.85 -6.71
C GLY A 615 7.72 19.44 -5.67
N GLY A 616 8.99 19.02 -5.69
CA GLY A 616 10.07 19.53 -4.84
C GLY A 616 10.37 18.72 -3.57
N ARG A 617 9.69 17.58 -3.36
CA ARG A 617 10.12 16.64 -2.31
C ARG A 617 11.43 15.96 -2.71
N PRO A 618 12.31 15.66 -1.72
CA PRO A 618 13.54 14.92 -2.02
C PRO A 618 13.23 13.51 -2.55
N VAL A 619 14.01 13.12 -3.52
CA VAL A 619 13.97 11.79 -4.13
C VAL A 619 15.18 10.99 -3.69
N TRP A 620 14.96 9.76 -3.22
CA TRP A 620 16.02 8.79 -2.99
C TRP A 620 15.92 7.69 -4.04
N ALA A 621 17.05 7.22 -4.55
CA ALA A 621 17.08 6.13 -5.50
C ALA A 621 17.47 4.83 -4.80
N VAL A 622 16.70 3.77 -5.04
CA VAL A 622 17.05 2.41 -4.63
C VAL A 622 17.73 1.72 -5.79
N ILE A 623 19.02 1.48 -5.65
CA ILE A 623 19.89 0.94 -6.69
C ILE A 623 19.92 -0.59 -6.59
N GLN A 624 19.78 -1.26 -7.74
CA GLN A 624 19.87 -2.70 -7.81
C GLN A 624 21.28 -3.18 -7.45
N ALA A 625 21.39 -3.98 -6.40
CA ALA A 625 22.62 -4.66 -5.99
C ALA A 625 22.41 -6.18 -5.83
N HIS A 626 21.20 -6.65 -6.02
CA HIS A 626 20.80 -8.05 -5.95
C HIS A 626 20.77 -8.69 -7.35
N ARG A 627 20.76 -10.01 -7.38
CA ARG A 627 20.42 -10.77 -8.58
C ARG A 627 18.95 -11.17 -8.53
N GLN A 628 18.27 -11.08 -9.66
CA GLN A 628 16.86 -11.44 -9.76
C GLN A 628 16.66 -12.94 -9.49
N PRO A 629 15.64 -13.33 -8.71
CA PRO A 629 15.32 -14.74 -8.53
C PRO A 629 14.75 -15.38 -9.81
N PRO A 630 14.83 -16.72 -9.98
CA PRO A 630 14.14 -17.40 -11.08
C PRO A 630 12.64 -17.02 -11.10
N PRO A 631 11.99 -17.00 -12.29
CA PRO A 631 12.50 -17.39 -13.60
C PRO A 631 13.25 -16.30 -14.39
N HIS A 632 13.54 -15.16 -13.79
CA HIS A 632 14.22 -14.06 -14.49
C HIS A 632 15.64 -14.44 -14.93
N SER A 633 15.99 -14.12 -16.15
CA SER A 633 17.32 -14.42 -16.73
C SER A 633 17.91 -13.15 -17.34
N PRO A 634 19.23 -12.96 -17.24
CA PRO A 634 20.24 -13.77 -16.56
C PRO A 634 20.22 -13.53 -15.05
N ASN A 635 20.37 -14.62 -14.30
CA ASN A 635 20.43 -14.62 -12.83
C ASN A 635 21.83 -14.26 -12.36
N ARG A 636 22.26 -13.01 -12.52
CA ARG A 636 23.57 -12.52 -12.12
C ARG A 636 23.47 -11.30 -11.22
N PHE A 637 24.48 -11.08 -10.42
CA PHE A 637 24.66 -9.79 -9.76
C PHE A 637 25.02 -8.70 -10.77
N PRO A 638 24.65 -7.43 -10.54
CA PRO A 638 25.25 -6.30 -11.25
C PRO A 638 26.77 -6.29 -11.06
N THR A 639 27.51 -5.82 -12.06
CA THR A 639 28.96 -5.61 -11.89
C THR A 639 29.21 -4.32 -11.08
N PRO A 640 30.42 -4.16 -10.51
CA PRO A 640 30.86 -2.91 -9.89
C PRO A 640 30.64 -1.68 -10.77
N GLU A 641 30.95 -1.78 -12.06
CA GLU A 641 30.80 -0.70 -13.05
C GLU A 641 29.33 -0.35 -13.26
N GLU A 642 28.46 -1.38 -13.36
CA GLU A 642 27.02 -1.18 -13.51
C GLU A 642 26.41 -0.51 -12.27
N ILE A 643 26.78 -0.93 -11.05
CA ILE A 643 26.31 -0.29 -9.81
C ILE A 643 26.78 1.17 -9.76
N ARG A 644 28.05 1.44 -10.06
CA ARG A 644 28.58 2.80 -10.07
C ARG A 644 27.87 3.65 -11.11
N CYS A 645 27.66 3.11 -12.32
CA CYS A 645 26.91 3.76 -13.38
C CYS A 645 25.48 4.12 -12.93
N MET A 646 24.70 3.17 -12.39
CA MET A 646 23.34 3.39 -11.91
C MET A 646 23.29 4.46 -10.82
N ALA A 647 24.20 4.44 -9.86
CA ALA A 647 24.28 5.40 -8.77
C ALA A 647 24.50 6.82 -9.29
N TYR A 648 25.44 7.02 -10.22
CA TYR A 648 25.71 8.35 -10.77
C TYR A 648 24.63 8.82 -11.74
N LEU A 649 23.99 7.92 -12.48
CA LEU A 649 22.78 8.26 -13.23
C LEU A 649 21.66 8.80 -12.30
N ALA A 650 21.47 8.16 -11.14
CA ALA A 650 20.52 8.64 -10.17
C ALA A 650 20.90 10.02 -9.62
N LEU A 651 22.16 10.23 -9.25
CA LEU A 651 22.66 11.51 -8.71
C LEU A 651 22.55 12.65 -9.74
N ASN A 652 23.01 12.44 -10.98
CA ASN A 652 22.91 13.41 -12.06
C ASN A 652 21.48 13.84 -12.35
N ASN A 653 20.51 12.98 -12.05
CA ASN A 653 19.09 13.21 -12.29
C ASN A 653 18.31 13.61 -11.03
N GLY A 654 19.01 13.98 -9.94
CA GLY A 654 18.44 14.69 -8.80
C GLY A 654 18.19 13.87 -7.54
N ALA A 655 18.67 12.63 -7.45
CA ALA A 655 18.61 11.85 -6.22
C ALA A 655 19.39 12.54 -5.09
N LYS A 656 18.82 12.54 -3.88
CA LYS A 656 19.38 13.13 -2.64
C LYS A 656 19.83 12.08 -1.61
N GLY A 657 19.74 10.80 -1.97
CA GLY A 657 20.20 9.66 -1.19
C GLY A 657 20.17 8.39 -2.04
N LEU A 658 21.03 7.44 -1.69
CA LEU A 658 21.15 6.16 -2.39
C LEU A 658 20.97 5.02 -1.38
N LEU A 659 20.07 4.12 -1.70
CA LEU A 659 19.90 2.86 -0.98
C LEU A 659 20.20 1.71 -1.94
N PHE A 660 20.82 0.65 -1.46
CA PHE A 660 21.21 -0.50 -2.28
C PHE A 660 20.41 -1.73 -1.87
N TYR A 661 19.59 -2.25 -2.77
CA TYR A 661 18.76 -3.43 -2.52
C TYR A 661 19.46 -4.67 -3.06
N ALA A 662 19.79 -5.64 -2.25
CA ALA A 662 19.73 -5.77 -0.81
C ALA A 662 20.95 -6.52 -0.29
N TRP A 663 21.25 -6.40 1.01
CA TRP A 663 22.35 -7.09 1.66
C TRP A 663 22.18 -8.61 1.68
N GLY A 664 21.10 -9.12 2.29
CA GLY A 664 20.97 -10.51 2.69
C GLY A 664 19.70 -11.24 2.23
N ASP A 665 19.14 -10.91 1.06
CA ASP A 665 17.93 -11.57 0.58
C ASP A 665 18.17 -13.03 0.19
N VAL A 666 17.23 -13.86 0.66
CA VAL A 666 17.17 -15.29 0.35
C VAL A 666 15.71 -15.61 -0.02
N TYR A 667 15.52 -16.26 -1.16
CA TYR A 667 14.21 -16.75 -1.61
C TYR A 667 14.19 -18.27 -1.55
N HIS A 668 13.08 -18.85 -1.09
CA HIS A 668 12.84 -20.28 -1.14
C HIS A 668 12.06 -20.62 -2.41
N THR A 669 12.64 -21.40 -3.29
CA THR A 669 12.04 -21.88 -4.53
C THR A 669 11.72 -23.37 -4.44
N GLU A 670 10.90 -23.91 -5.35
CA GLU A 670 10.67 -25.36 -5.44
C GLU A 670 11.97 -26.14 -5.70
N GLN A 671 12.95 -25.51 -6.35
CA GLN A 671 14.27 -26.06 -6.62
C GLN A 671 15.23 -25.90 -5.42
N GLY A 672 14.79 -25.27 -4.32
CA GLY A 672 15.59 -25.02 -3.13
C GLY A 672 15.79 -23.53 -2.80
N GLU A 673 16.75 -23.24 -1.94
CA GLU A 673 17.12 -21.90 -1.54
C GLU A 673 17.83 -21.14 -2.67
N TRP A 674 17.41 -19.87 -2.90
CA TRP A 674 18.03 -18.96 -3.84
C TRP A 674 18.57 -17.73 -3.12
N VAL A 675 19.88 -17.56 -3.10
CA VAL A 675 20.53 -16.40 -2.49
C VAL A 675 20.59 -15.24 -3.49
N SER A 676 19.97 -14.13 -3.17
CA SER A 676 19.81 -12.97 -4.04
C SER A 676 20.63 -11.76 -3.56
N GLY A 677 20.86 -11.63 -2.26
CA GLY A 677 21.54 -10.48 -1.66
C GLY A 677 23.03 -10.39 -2.00
N PHE A 678 23.57 -9.16 -2.08
CA PHE A 678 24.95 -8.93 -2.49
C PHE A 678 26.01 -9.37 -1.46
N LYS A 679 25.63 -9.73 -0.23
CA LYS A 679 26.56 -10.37 0.72
C LYS A 679 27.16 -11.68 0.20
N TYR A 680 26.55 -12.26 -0.82
CA TYR A 680 27.00 -13.49 -1.50
C TYR A 680 27.82 -13.22 -2.77
N SER A 681 28.24 -11.95 -3.00
CA SER A 681 29.04 -11.55 -4.16
C SER A 681 30.39 -10.99 -3.72
N ASP A 682 31.46 -11.77 -3.86
CA ASP A 682 32.81 -11.35 -3.48
C ASP A 682 33.24 -10.06 -4.22
N SER A 683 32.88 -9.90 -5.48
CA SER A 683 33.23 -8.72 -6.28
C SER A 683 32.58 -7.46 -5.70
N LEU A 684 31.32 -7.53 -5.25
CA LEU A 684 30.61 -6.41 -4.66
C LEU A 684 31.11 -6.11 -3.24
N LEU A 685 31.44 -7.14 -2.46
CA LEU A 685 32.05 -6.96 -1.12
C LEU A 685 33.42 -6.27 -1.18
N GLN A 686 34.18 -6.52 -2.24
CA GLN A 686 35.46 -5.83 -2.48
C GLN A 686 35.27 -4.41 -3.01
N PHE A 687 34.24 -4.17 -3.78
CA PHE A 687 33.92 -2.89 -4.42
C PHE A 687 33.40 -1.84 -3.45
N PHE A 688 32.41 -2.16 -2.62
CA PHE A 688 31.68 -1.20 -1.79
C PHE A 688 32.56 -0.33 -0.87
N PRO A 689 33.63 -0.85 -0.21
CA PRO A 689 34.43 0.00 0.71
C PRO A 689 35.06 1.23 0.04
N GLN A 690 35.51 1.09 -1.21
CA GLN A 690 36.06 2.22 -1.95
C GLN A 690 34.97 3.09 -2.54
N PHE A 691 33.92 2.47 -3.06
CA PHE A 691 32.82 3.19 -3.70
C PHE A 691 32.01 4.03 -2.69
N ASN A 692 31.73 3.50 -1.51
CA ASN A 692 31.00 4.25 -0.49
C ASN A 692 31.83 5.44 0.05
N ARG A 693 33.16 5.35 0.12
CA ARG A 693 34.01 6.52 0.39
C ARG A 693 33.91 7.56 -0.73
N GLU A 694 33.93 7.13 -1.98
CA GLU A 694 33.71 8.02 -3.14
C GLU A 694 32.34 8.72 -3.04
N LEU A 695 31.29 7.98 -2.67
CA LEU A 695 29.94 8.53 -2.48
C LEU A 695 29.88 9.51 -1.30
N GLU A 696 30.58 9.26 -0.18
CA GLU A 696 30.65 10.22 0.92
C GLU A 696 31.27 11.55 0.47
N GLU A 697 32.32 11.50 -0.33
CA GLU A 697 32.99 12.70 -0.86
C GLU A 697 32.10 13.45 -1.86
N ILE A 698 31.57 12.74 -2.87
CA ILE A 698 30.82 13.39 -3.94
C ILE A 698 29.40 13.76 -3.51
N GLY A 699 28.82 13.04 -2.58
CA GLY A 699 27.46 13.25 -2.08
C GLY A 699 27.23 14.66 -1.53
N VAL A 700 28.25 15.28 -0.92
CA VAL A 700 28.18 16.66 -0.45
C VAL A 700 27.89 17.64 -1.58
N TYR A 701 28.46 17.40 -2.77
CA TYR A 701 28.23 18.26 -3.95
C TYR A 701 26.78 18.14 -4.41
N TYR A 702 26.21 16.94 -4.46
CA TYR A 702 24.82 16.71 -4.87
C TYR A 702 23.79 17.16 -3.81
N LEU A 703 24.14 17.13 -2.53
CA LEU A 703 23.25 17.64 -1.48
C LEU A 703 23.22 19.17 -1.42
N ARG A 704 24.40 19.81 -1.46
CA ARG A 704 24.59 21.24 -1.18
C ARG A 704 24.81 22.07 -2.43
N GLY A 705 25.24 21.44 -3.50
CA GLY A 705 25.57 22.09 -4.77
C GLY A 705 24.36 22.27 -5.67
N VAL A 706 24.60 22.99 -6.74
CA VAL A 706 23.65 23.14 -7.86
C VAL A 706 24.03 22.16 -8.95
N VAL A 707 23.11 21.28 -9.31
CA VAL A 707 23.26 20.30 -10.40
C VAL A 707 22.66 20.88 -11.68
N ARG A 708 23.45 21.01 -12.73
CA ARG A 708 23.05 21.59 -14.01
C ARG A 708 23.36 20.64 -15.15
N LYS A 709 22.37 20.16 -15.83
CA LYS A 709 22.53 19.30 -17.03
C LYS A 709 22.63 20.14 -18.32
N ASP A 710 21.93 21.24 -18.38
CA ASP A 710 21.83 22.14 -19.51
C ASP A 710 23.15 22.86 -19.88
N THR A 711 24.11 22.88 -18.98
CA THR A 711 25.43 23.50 -19.19
C THR A 711 26.47 22.53 -19.75
N VAL A 712 26.19 21.24 -19.84
CA VAL A 712 27.08 20.25 -20.44
C VAL A 712 26.62 19.93 -21.86
N ARG A 713 27.55 19.97 -22.80
CA ARG A 713 27.27 19.69 -24.22
C ARG A 713 28.17 18.61 -24.74
N PHE A 714 27.63 17.80 -25.63
CA PHE A 714 28.32 16.72 -26.31
C PHE A 714 28.46 17.01 -27.81
N GLU A 715 29.52 16.50 -28.38
CA GLU A 715 29.73 16.47 -29.83
C GLU A 715 30.25 15.07 -30.23
N PRO A 716 29.46 14.27 -30.99
CA PRO A 716 28.08 14.52 -31.47
C PRO A 716 27.07 14.69 -30.34
N SER A 717 25.94 15.37 -30.59
CA SER A 717 24.94 15.70 -29.59
C SER A 717 24.11 14.49 -29.13
N ASP A 718 24.03 13.45 -29.94
CA ASP A 718 23.19 12.25 -29.77
C ASP A 718 23.95 11.01 -29.27
N VAL A 719 25.09 11.20 -28.61
CA VAL A 719 25.96 10.10 -28.18
C VAL A 719 25.40 9.20 -27.07
N GLY A 720 24.24 9.52 -26.49
CA GLY A 720 23.61 8.70 -25.44
C GLY A 720 24.30 8.75 -24.08
N LEU A 721 25.23 9.67 -23.86
CA LEU A 721 25.85 9.93 -22.55
C LEU A 721 24.91 10.72 -21.64
N ASP A 722 24.98 10.49 -20.33
CA ASP A 722 24.39 11.34 -19.30
C ASP A 722 25.49 12.20 -18.65
N ALA A 723 25.20 13.47 -18.35
CA ALA A 723 26.15 14.30 -17.62
C ALA A 723 25.49 15.39 -16.79
N ALA A 724 26.20 15.77 -15.74
CA ALA A 724 25.86 16.91 -14.90
C ALA A 724 27.09 17.74 -14.57
N HIS A 725 26.92 19.07 -14.57
CA HIS A 725 27.86 20.04 -14.00
C HIS A 725 27.36 20.36 -12.57
N VAL A 726 28.19 20.04 -11.60
CA VAL A 726 27.85 20.18 -10.17
C VAL A 726 28.74 21.24 -9.54
N VAL A 727 28.13 22.28 -9.00
CA VAL A 727 28.82 23.45 -8.42
C VAL A 727 28.58 23.51 -6.91
N HIS A 728 29.64 23.46 -6.12
CA HIS A 728 29.56 23.62 -4.66
C HIS A 728 30.66 24.59 -4.16
N GLY A 729 30.26 25.78 -3.80
CA GLY A 729 31.18 26.85 -3.38
C GLY A 729 32.08 27.28 -4.52
N LYS A 730 33.38 27.09 -4.38
CA LYS A 730 34.39 27.39 -5.41
C LYS A 730 34.85 26.14 -6.19
N THR A 731 34.33 24.98 -5.87
CA THR A 731 34.70 23.73 -6.50
C THR A 731 33.60 23.32 -7.48
N GLU A 732 34.01 22.97 -8.66
CA GLU A 732 33.14 22.51 -9.73
C GLU A 732 33.54 21.09 -10.13
N ALA A 733 32.57 20.29 -10.56
CA ALA A 733 32.80 18.97 -11.10
C ALA A 733 31.90 18.75 -12.31
N VAL A 734 32.45 18.14 -13.35
CA VAL A 734 31.65 17.57 -14.43
C VAL A 734 31.66 16.05 -14.29
N VAL A 735 30.47 15.48 -14.18
CA VAL A 735 30.27 14.05 -14.04
C VAL A 735 29.64 13.54 -15.32
N VAL A 736 30.33 12.68 -16.06
CA VAL A 736 29.87 12.09 -17.30
C VAL A 736 29.70 10.59 -17.13
N VAL A 737 28.58 10.04 -17.56
CA VAL A 737 28.24 8.63 -17.43
C VAL A 737 27.94 8.05 -18.82
N ASN A 738 28.58 6.96 -19.16
CA ASN A 738 28.20 6.12 -20.29
C ASN A 738 27.21 5.05 -19.80
N PRO A 739 25.90 5.16 -20.04
CA PRO A 739 24.91 4.17 -19.57
C PRO A 739 24.84 2.93 -20.46
N THR A 740 25.67 2.83 -21.50
CA THR A 740 25.54 1.80 -22.53
C THR A 740 26.60 0.69 -22.38
N PRO A 741 26.32 -0.53 -22.85
CA PRO A 741 27.29 -1.63 -22.88
C PRO A 741 28.33 -1.49 -24.01
N LYS A 742 28.42 -0.32 -24.64
CA LYS A 742 29.37 -0.05 -25.74
C LYS A 742 30.27 1.12 -25.39
N PRO A 743 31.53 1.14 -25.89
CA PRO A 743 32.34 2.32 -25.77
C PRO A 743 31.77 3.47 -26.58
N VAL A 744 31.83 4.70 -26.02
CA VAL A 744 31.33 5.91 -26.65
C VAL A 744 32.38 7.00 -26.66
N ARG A 745 32.70 7.54 -27.83
CA ARG A 745 33.65 8.65 -27.98
C ARG A 745 32.88 9.98 -28.18
N ALA A 746 33.21 10.97 -27.38
CA ALA A 746 32.63 12.29 -27.49
C ALA A 746 33.57 13.40 -27.08
N SER A 747 33.37 14.59 -27.64
CA SER A 747 33.87 15.85 -27.10
C SER A 747 32.87 16.41 -26.11
N ILE A 748 33.35 16.76 -24.91
CA ILE A 748 32.55 17.31 -23.82
C ILE A 748 32.95 18.77 -23.62
N SER A 749 31.96 19.67 -23.55
CA SER A 749 32.18 21.05 -23.14
C SER A 749 31.23 21.43 -22.03
N ALA A 750 31.79 22.03 -20.98
CA ALA A 750 31.08 22.61 -19.84
C ALA A 750 31.75 23.92 -19.45
N PRO A 751 31.13 24.74 -18.57
CA PRO A 751 31.76 25.99 -18.14
C PRO A 751 33.20 25.78 -17.68
N GLY A 752 34.14 26.52 -18.29
CA GLY A 752 35.58 26.45 -17.96
C GLY A 752 36.36 25.25 -18.51
N ILE A 753 35.72 24.24 -19.10
CA ILE A 753 36.42 23.04 -19.60
C ILE A 753 35.93 22.57 -20.97
N ARG A 754 36.88 22.00 -21.73
CA ARG A 754 36.61 21.22 -22.93
C ARG A 754 37.62 20.10 -23.05
N PHE A 755 37.11 18.86 -23.27
CA PHE A 755 37.98 17.69 -23.48
C PHE A 755 37.32 16.67 -24.41
N GLN A 756 38.10 15.77 -24.95
CA GLN A 756 37.66 14.65 -25.75
C GLN A 756 38.06 13.35 -25.05
N LYS A 757 37.14 12.40 -25.00
CA LYS A 757 37.39 11.10 -24.35
C LYS A 757 36.57 10.00 -25.01
N GLU A 758 37.12 8.80 -25.00
CA GLU A 758 36.41 7.57 -25.24
C GLU A 758 36.06 6.95 -23.89
N PHE A 759 34.78 6.78 -23.65
CA PHE A 759 34.20 6.22 -22.41
C PHE A 759 34.01 4.72 -22.62
N SER A 760 34.58 3.91 -21.75
CA SER A 760 34.33 2.47 -21.70
C SER A 760 32.87 2.16 -21.38
N PRO A 761 32.35 0.94 -21.63
CA PRO A 761 31.02 0.53 -21.19
C PRO A 761 30.81 0.82 -19.69
N PHE A 762 29.67 1.44 -19.37
CA PHE A 762 29.24 1.79 -18.00
C PHE A 762 30.23 2.69 -17.22
N GLU A 763 31.16 3.35 -17.90
CA GLU A 763 32.15 4.20 -17.25
C GLU A 763 31.48 5.47 -16.68
N VAL A 764 31.88 5.79 -15.46
CA VAL A 764 31.62 7.09 -14.83
C VAL A 764 32.93 7.87 -14.76
N TYR A 765 32.95 9.05 -15.31
CA TYR A 765 34.10 9.94 -15.29
C TYR A 765 33.78 11.22 -14.50
N VAL A 766 34.52 11.44 -13.41
CA VAL A 766 34.36 12.61 -12.55
C VAL A 766 35.57 13.52 -12.74
N PHE A 767 35.35 14.70 -13.27
CA PHE A 767 36.36 15.72 -13.44
C PHE A 767 36.09 16.89 -12.49
N LYS A 768 36.99 17.11 -11.51
CA LYS A 768 36.92 18.21 -10.54
C LYS A 768 37.93 19.29 -10.93
N TYR A 769 37.53 20.58 -10.84
CA TYR A 769 38.37 21.72 -11.20
C TYR A 769 38.03 22.97 -10.39
#